data_26daefe641f560487097355e61ce4824
#
_entry.id   26daefe641f560487097355e61ce4824
#
_cell.length_a   1.000
_cell.length_b   1.000
_cell.length_c   1.000
_cell.angle_alpha   90.00
_cell.angle_beta   90.00
_cell.angle_gamma   90.00
#
_symmetry.space_group_name_H-M   'P 1'
#
loop_
_entity.id
_entity.type
_entity.pdbx_description
1 polymer ?
#
loop_
_entity_poly.entity_id
_entity_poly.type
_entity_poly.pdbx_seq_one_letter_code
_entity_poly.pdbx_strand_id
1 'polypeptide(L)'
;MKVLTGRSECLGKGALNRKAKRRRGLPVVTGLVACALGVAVAAMVATAAPTALADEAGTGAAGTQTESEFGTGGEVDAAVPDDPTALPELSADDGQVTVTVPTEVPCVMLGDGSIIGPATWVIENKSGSAARLANVHAERHAQSVEASAATKGGTALLDVSPRSASFNQGFELAAGASAEVAWSVAVTDDVERSEALSGALLGPTSLLTLSFTFAAAEDDPEPSGESAFAVFSADDASLTLYNRAEAPVEGTAFLGKEATRVYTGIENSRSTQPWNDVAERIASVSVADAGVAPKSLYAWFFGCTSLTNVDLRGLDASGATTMAFMFSRASAVESLDLSMLDTSSCTDFSDVFQDASSLKSVDMTGWDTSKGTTFAQMLFNCKSLEHVDLSPLDTSSATTFRQMLYGCSSLKEIDLSGFKTARAKSFASMLNGCASLEAVDVTGFDLSSAEDLSMFFFNCKSLSEADLATTGMSKVKTLYGAFGGCSSLRSVDVSALDVSSVTNFAYCFSGCSKLERLDLSGWDASSARDVNHFLSGCASLTEVNLTGLHTEDVTDFSYFLYGCKSLEELDLSGISTAGAKNGYGMFSGMTSLATVRLGAGFSWVGGAYLPLPSAAGVPGTDGKWHSLSSGKAYLPADVPCGIEDTYSALPPATTAMSEKTVEPEKGQATGEGEEKGAGGAQKSMKEEAR
;
A
#
# COMPACT_ATOMS: atom_id res chain seq x y z
N MET A 1 21.12 -19.81 -33.00
CA MET A 1 22.32 -19.75 -33.85
C MET A 1 21.98 -19.05 -35.15
N LYS A 2 22.52 -17.91 -35.35
CA LYS A 2 22.76 -16.98 -36.44
C LYS A 2 22.23 -15.58 -36.18
N VAL A 3 23.23 -14.74 -35.96
CA VAL A 3 23.26 -13.29 -35.87
C VAL A 3 22.91 -12.71 -37.24
N LEU A 4 22.15 -11.58 -37.23
CA LEU A 4 22.20 -10.59 -38.28
C LEU A 4 22.11 -9.18 -37.68
N THR A 5 23.24 -8.51 -37.79
CA THR A 5 23.44 -7.07 -37.58
C THR A 5 22.97 -6.30 -38.81
N GLY A 6 22.29 -5.17 -38.61
CA GLY A 6 21.98 -4.21 -39.66
C GLY A 6 21.94 -2.79 -39.14
N ARG A 7 22.92 -1.99 -39.53
CA ARG A 7 23.10 -0.56 -39.28
C ARG A 7 21.99 0.26 -39.91
N SER A 8 21.57 1.32 -39.22
CA SER A 8 20.80 2.42 -39.79
C SER A 8 21.69 3.59 -40.14
N GLU A 9 21.50 4.16 -41.32
CA GLU A 9 21.98 5.48 -41.69
C GLU A 9 20.82 6.46 -41.86
N CYS A 10 21.02 7.67 -41.32
CA CYS A 10 20.14 8.83 -41.44
C CYS A 10 20.21 9.44 -42.83
N LEU A 11 19.14 10.12 -43.26
CA LEU A 11 19.08 11.45 -43.89
C LEU A 11 17.64 11.71 -44.37
N GLY A 12 16.96 12.77 -43.93
CA GLY A 12 16.88 14.02 -44.69
C GLY A 12 15.44 14.49 -44.85
N LYS A 13 15.16 15.64 -44.41
CA LYS A 13 14.11 16.67 -44.58
C LYS A 13 13.19 16.57 -45.82
N GLY A 14 11.89 16.86 -45.61
CA GLY A 14 11.03 17.35 -46.69
C GLY A 14 9.53 17.40 -46.34
N ALA A 15 8.97 18.55 -46.45
CA ALA A 15 7.66 19.02 -46.04
C ALA A 15 6.48 18.62 -46.95
N LEU A 16 5.29 18.71 -46.37
CA LEU A 16 3.96 19.06 -46.95
C LEU A 16 3.28 18.10 -47.96
N ASN A 17 2.14 17.58 -47.63
CA ASN A 17 0.77 17.96 -48.02
C ASN A 17 -0.24 16.78 -48.07
N ARG A 18 -1.35 17.00 -47.41
CA ARG A 18 -2.72 16.52 -47.59
C ARG A 18 -3.00 15.47 -48.67
N LYS A 19 -3.65 14.36 -48.33
CA LYS A 19 -5.03 14.01 -48.67
C LYS A 19 -5.39 12.56 -48.30
N ALA A 20 -6.61 12.40 -47.82
CA ALA A 20 -7.26 11.17 -47.45
C ALA A 20 -7.30 10.10 -48.57
N LYS A 21 -7.15 8.81 -48.20
CA LYS A 21 -8.06 7.72 -48.67
C LYS A 21 -7.73 6.37 -48.01
N ARG A 22 -8.77 5.82 -47.45
CA ARG A 22 -9.15 4.44 -47.14
C ARG A 22 -8.24 3.26 -47.53
N ARG A 23 -8.18 2.34 -46.53
CA ARG A 23 -8.15 0.87 -46.58
C ARG A 23 -6.81 0.19 -46.83
N ARG A 24 -6.32 -0.53 -45.84
CA ARG A 24 -6.22 -2.01 -45.75
C ARG A 24 -5.33 -2.37 -44.58
N GLY A 25 -5.74 -3.39 -43.83
CA GLY A 25 -5.13 -3.88 -42.61
C GLY A 25 -3.65 -4.20 -42.72
N LEU A 26 -2.96 -3.87 -41.66
CA LEU A 26 -1.66 -4.42 -41.30
C LEU A 26 -1.87 -5.55 -40.32
N PRO A 27 -1.10 -6.63 -40.42
CA PRO A 27 -1.19 -7.72 -39.47
C PRO A 27 -0.64 -7.25 -38.14
N VAL A 28 -1.45 -7.42 -37.10
CA VAL A 28 -1.04 -7.30 -35.72
C VAL A 28 -0.04 -8.41 -35.46
N VAL A 29 1.22 -8.07 -35.30
CA VAL A 29 2.21 -8.96 -34.71
C VAL A 29 1.95 -8.98 -33.21
N THR A 30 1.13 -9.90 -32.77
CA THR A 30 0.99 -10.28 -31.37
C THR A 30 2.29 -10.96 -30.93
N GLY A 31 3.17 -10.17 -30.37
CA GLY A 31 4.28 -10.71 -29.58
C GLY A 31 3.69 -11.23 -28.26
N LEU A 32 3.49 -12.54 -28.16
CA LEU A 32 3.26 -13.21 -26.88
C LEU A 32 4.54 -13.03 -26.04
N VAL A 33 4.51 -12.09 -25.11
CA VAL A 33 5.42 -12.11 -23.96
C VAL A 33 4.70 -12.97 -22.92
N ALA A 34 5.01 -14.25 -22.89
CA ALA A 34 4.58 -15.16 -21.85
C ALA A 34 5.41 -14.82 -20.58
N CYS A 35 4.95 -13.88 -19.79
CA CYS A 35 5.36 -13.75 -18.40
C CYS A 35 4.37 -14.54 -17.57
N ALA A 36 4.83 -15.61 -16.92
CA ALA A 36 4.03 -16.36 -15.96
C ALA A 36 3.84 -15.43 -14.73
N LEU A 37 2.69 -14.78 -14.66
CA LEU A 37 2.22 -14.08 -13.46
C LEU A 37 1.46 -15.10 -12.63
N GLY A 38 2.00 -15.43 -11.46
CA GLY A 38 1.20 -16.05 -10.43
C GLY A 38 0.31 -14.95 -9.80
N VAL A 39 -0.93 -14.83 -10.26
CA VAL A 39 -1.93 -14.07 -9.52
C VAL A 39 -2.47 -15.02 -8.46
N ALA A 40 -2.07 -14.79 -7.22
CA ALA A 40 -2.63 -15.52 -6.10
C ALA A 40 -4.02 -14.95 -5.80
N VAL A 41 -5.06 -15.70 -6.11
CA VAL A 41 -6.36 -15.54 -5.44
C VAL A 41 -6.25 -16.40 -4.20
N ALA A 42 -5.90 -15.79 -3.06
CA ALA A 42 -5.84 -16.50 -1.80
C ALA A 42 -7.27 -16.71 -1.30
N ALA A 43 -7.74 -17.94 -1.32
CA ALA A 43 -8.97 -18.30 -0.64
C ALA A 43 -8.60 -18.92 0.73
N MET A 44 -9.03 -18.28 1.79
CA MET A 44 -8.91 -18.88 3.14
C MET A 44 -10.01 -19.91 3.37
N VAL A 45 -9.66 -20.95 4.10
CA VAL A 45 -10.58 -21.98 4.56
C VAL A 45 -11.65 -21.33 5.44
N ALA A 46 -12.90 -21.55 5.07
CA ALA A 46 -14.03 -21.11 5.85
C ALA A 46 -14.15 -21.93 7.14
N THR A 47 -14.03 -21.26 8.27
CA THR A 47 -14.48 -21.82 9.55
C THR A 47 -15.87 -21.29 9.85
N ALA A 48 -16.87 -22.15 9.83
CA ALA A 48 -18.20 -21.79 10.32
C ALA A 48 -18.14 -21.59 11.84
N ALA A 49 -18.65 -20.46 12.30
CA ALA A 49 -18.83 -20.24 13.73
C ALA A 49 -19.90 -21.22 14.26
N PRO A 50 -19.71 -21.85 15.41
CA PRO A 50 -20.72 -22.69 15.99
C PRO A 50 -21.87 -21.84 16.52
N THR A 51 -23.10 -22.11 16.10
CA THR A 51 -24.29 -21.63 16.79
C THR A 51 -24.32 -22.27 18.17
N ALA A 52 -24.17 -21.48 19.21
CA ALA A 52 -24.34 -21.93 20.59
C ALA A 52 -25.83 -22.20 20.88
N LEU A 53 -26.22 -23.45 20.95
CA LEU A 53 -27.38 -23.86 21.71
C LEU A 53 -26.93 -24.12 23.15
N ALA A 54 -27.40 -23.25 24.04
CA ALA A 54 -27.37 -23.55 25.47
C ALA A 54 -28.39 -24.62 25.80
N ASP A 55 -27.98 -25.73 26.43
CA ASP A 55 -28.74 -26.31 27.51
C ASP A 55 -27.88 -27.17 28.44
N GLU A 56 -28.18 -26.98 29.66
CA GLU A 56 -27.83 -27.39 30.99
C GLU A 56 -27.12 -28.74 31.28
N ALA A 57 -26.22 -28.56 32.24
CA ALA A 57 -26.01 -29.37 33.46
C ALA A 57 -25.32 -30.72 33.38
N GLY A 58 -24.23 -30.79 34.13
CA GLY A 58 -23.82 -32.05 34.74
C GLY A 58 -22.34 -32.25 35.04
N THR A 59 -21.89 -31.66 36.14
CA THR A 59 -20.90 -32.17 37.11
C THR A 59 -19.83 -33.20 36.70
N GLY A 60 -18.57 -32.82 36.96
CA GLY A 60 -17.71 -33.81 37.62
C GLY A 60 -16.28 -33.96 37.15
N ALA A 61 -15.36 -33.40 37.95
CA ALA A 61 -14.06 -33.94 38.35
C ALA A 61 -12.85 -34.01 37.36
N ALA A 62 -11.93 -33.14 37.64
CA ALA A 62 -10.48 -33.33 37.95
C ALA A 62 -9.68 -34.46 37.27
N GLY A 63 -8.52 -34.08 36.74
CA GLY A 63 -7.41 -35.02 36.54
C GLY A 63 -6.27 -34.48 35.69
N THR A 64 -5.35 -33.78 36.37
CA THR A 64 -3.85 -33.79 36.26
C THR A 64 -3.14 -34.04 34.95
N GLN A 65 -2.32 -33.04 34.63
CA GLN A 65 -0.92 -33.02 34.17
C GLN A 65 -0.25 -34.29 33.65
N THR A 66 0.46 -34.20 32.54
CA THR A 66 1.90 -34.50 32.51
C THR A 66 2.60 -33.89 31.27
N GLU A 67 3.75 -33.34 31.57
CA GLU A 67 4.80 -32.88 30.64
C GLU A 67 5.47 -34.05 29.90
N SER A 68 6.08 -33.76 28.79
CA SER A 68 7.39 -34.17 28.26
C SER A 68 7.29 -34.39 26.74
N GLU A 69 8.23 -34.16 25.88
CA GLU A 69 9.67 -33.95 25.88
C GLU A 69 10.08 -33.48 24.46
N PHE A 70 11.18 -32.80 24.40
CA PHE A 70 11.91 -32.38 23.20
C PHE A 70 12.32 -33.57 22.32
N GLY A 71 12.14 -33.46 21.01
CA GLY A 71 12.73 -34.34 20.01
C GLY A 71 13.27 -33.54 18.83
N THR A 72 14.57 -33.60 18.68
CA THR A 72 15.42 -32.94 17.67
C THR A 72 15.26 -33.55 16.28
N GLY A 73 15.28 -32.65 15.26
CA GLY A 73 15.96 -32.91 13.97
C GLY A 73 15.29 -33.83 12.98
N GLY A 74 14.84 -33.27 11.89
CA GLY A 74 14.53 -33.97 10.66
C GLY A 74 14.37 -32.97 9.53
N GLU A 75 15.37 -32.88 8.66
CA GLU A 75 15.21 -32.28 7.33
C GLU A 75 13.99 -32.91 6.66
N VAL A 76 13.05 -32.08 6.28
CA VAL A 76 11.95 -32.50 5.39
C VAL A 76 12.23 -31.87 4.06
N ASP A 77 12.71 -32.67 3.11
CA ASP A 77 12.63 -32.41 1.68
C ASP A 77 11.17 -32.09 1.36
N ALA A 78 10.89 -30.85 1.02
CA ALA A 78 9.60 -30.43 0.50
C ALA A 78 9.49 -30.96 -0.93
N ALA A 79 8.92 -32.14 -1.07
CA ALA A 79 8.45 -32.61 -2.36
C ALA A 79 7.35 -31.65 -2.84
N VAL A 80 7.60 -30.98 -3.96
CA VAL A 80 6.57 -30.23 -4.70
C VAL A 80 5.50 -31.26 -5.11
N PRO A 81 4.20 -31.05 -4.78
CA PRO A 81 3.16 -31.97 -5.23
C PRO A 81 3.05 -31.91 -6.76
N ASP A 82 3.01 -33.06 -7.40
CA ASP A 82 2.86 -33.21 -8.86
C ASP A 82 1.48 -32.79 -9.40
N ASP A 83 0.57 -32.33 -8.52
CA ASP A 83 -0.76 -31.83 -8.87
C ASP A 83 -1.06 -30.52 -8.16
N PRO A 84 -1.05 -29.37 -8.87
CA PRO A 84 -1.35 -28.06 -8.30
C PRO A 84 -2.82 -27.88 -7.86
N THR A 85 -3.68 -28.91 -8.04
CA THR A 85 -5.07 -28.90 -7.60
C THR A 85 -5.31 -29.67 -6.31
N ALA A 86 -4.28 -30.29 -5.70
CA ALA A 86 -4.42 -31.03 -4.45
C ALA A 86 -4.49 -30.05 -3.27
N LEU A 87 -5.64 -30.02 -2.63
CA LEU A 87 -5.96 -29.16 -1.47
C LEU A 87 -5.67 -29.92 -0.16
N PRO A 88 -5.23 -29.23 0.91
CA PRO A 88 -5.07 -29.90 2.21
C PRO A 88 -6.40 -30.38 2.74
N GLU A 89 -6.48 -31.65 3.12
CA GLU A 89 -7.65 -32.23 3.79
C GLU A 89 -7.72 -31.74 5.24
N LEU A 90 -8.83 -31.05 5.58
CA LEU A 90 -9.20 -30.75 6.95
C LEU A 90 -10.23 -31.79 7.40
N SER A 91 -9.96 -32.46 8.53
CA SER A 91 -10.87 -33.42 9.11
C SER A 91 -12.07 -32.72 9.77
N ALA A 92 -13.27 -33.15 9.40
CA ALA A 92 -14.50 -32.67 9.98
C ALA A 92 -14.77 -33.40 11.32
N ASP A 93 -15.06 -32.62 12.36
CA ASP A 93 -15.83 -33.10 13.49
C ASP A 93 -16.74 -32.00 14.06
N ASP A 94 -17.95 -32.36 14.46
CA ASP A 94 -18.91 -31.56 15.20
C ASP A 94 -19.63 -30.40 14.51
N GLY A 95 -20.42 -30.68 13.47
CA GLY A 95 -21.42 -29.72 12.97
C GLY A 95 -20.85 -28.53 12.21
N GLN A 96 -19.54 -28.51 11.93
CA GLN A 96 -18.91 -27.46 11.16
C GLN A 96 -19.10 -27.70 9.65
N VAL A 97 -19.37 -26.60 8.92
CA VAL A 97 -19.43 -26.62 7.47
C VAL A 97 -18.01 -26.55 6.93
N THR A 98 -17.60 -27.55 6.16
CA THR A 98 -16.31 -27.58 5.48
C THR A 98 -16.51 -27.40 3.99
N VAL A 99 -16.06 -26.26 3.45
CA VAL A 99 -16.09 -25.98 2.01
C VAL A 99 -14.66 -25.77 1.52
N THR A 100 -14.30 -26.48 0.47
CA THR A 100 -13.00 -26.37 -0.15
C THR A 100 -13.05 -25.43 -1.32
N VAL A 101 -12.16 -24.43 -1.34
CA VAL A 101 -11.98 -23.47 -2.44
C VAL A 101 -10.49 -23.40 -2.79
N PRO A 102 -10.12 -23.15 -4.06
CA PRO A 102 -8.71 -22.98 -4.43
C PRO A 102 -8.06 -21.85 -3.65
N THR A 103 -6.86 -22.07 -3.12
CA THR A 103 -6.10 -21.05 -2.37
C THR A 103 -5.31 -20.11 -3.28
N GLU A 104 -4.95 -20.58 -4.47
CA GLU A 104 -4.22 -19.82 -5.48
C GLU A 104 -4.73 -20.19 -6.88
N VAL A 105 -4.88 -19.18 -7.73
CA VAL A 105 -5.26 -19.37 -9.13
C VAL A 105 -4.18 -18.70 -9.99
N PRO A 106 -3.27 -19.49 -10.58
CA PRO A 106 -2.22 -18.94 -11.42
C PRO A 106 -2.81 -18.35 -12.70
N CYS A 107 -2.43 -17.12 -13.03
CA CYS A 107 -2.97 -16.37 -14.15
C CYS A 107 -1.88 -15.68 -14.95
N VAL A 108 -2.19 -15.31 -16.19
CA VAL A 108 -1.33 -14.51 -17.06
C VAL A 108 -2.08 -13.25 -17.43
N MET A 109 -1.47 -12.08 -17.16
CA MET A 109 -2.03 -10.80 -17.59
C MET A 109 -1.57 -10.47 -19.01
N LEU A 110 -2.49 -10.07 -19.87
CA LEU A 110 -2.22 -9.59 -21.21
C LEU A 110 -1.96 -8.07 -21.21
N GLY A 111 -1.35 -7.60 -22.29
CA GLY A 111 -1.04 -6.17 -22.44
C GLY A 111 -2.25 -5.24 -22.50
N ASP A 112 -3.45 -5.76 -22.71
CA ASP A 112 -4.72 -5.02 -22.65
C ASP A 112 -5.36 -5.02 -21.24
N GLY A 113 -4.69 -5.61 -20.24
CA GLY A 113 -5.15 -5.73 -18.87
C GLY A 113 -6.06 -6.90 -18.57
N SER A 114 -6.45 -7.68 -19.58
CA SER A 114 -7.19 -8.92 -19.35
C SER A 114 -6.29 -9.99 -18.73
N ILE A 115 -6.87 -10.79 -17.85
CA ILE A 115 -6.15 -11.85 -17.13
C ILE A 115 -6.71 -13.19 -17.59
N ILE A 116 -5.81 -14.06 -18.07
CA ILE A 116 -6.14 -15.42 -18.46
C ILE A 116 -5.64 -16.37 -17.37
N GLY A 117 -6.56 -17.15 -16.82
CA GLY A 117 -6.28 -18.19 -15.83
C GLY A 117 -7.00 -19.48 -16.18
N PRO A 118 -7.03 -20.47 -15.25
CA PRO A 118 -7.87 -21.64 -15.41
C PRO A 118 -9.30 -21.22 -15.69
N ALA A 119 -9.93 -21.78 -16.71
CA ALA A 119 -11.26 -21.37 -17.15
C ALA A 119 -12.34 -21.61 -16.06
N THR A 120 -12.10 -22.57 -15.20
CA THR A 120 -13.02 -22.94 -14.10
C THR A 120 -12.25 -23.44 -12.90
N TRP A 121 -12.84 -23.29 -11.74
CA TRP A 121 -12.42 -23.90 -10.48
C TRP A 121 -13.61 -24.60 -9.84
N VAL A 122 -13.37 -25.40 -8.82
CA VAL A 122 -14.41 -26.20 -8.17
C VAL A 122 -14.52 -25.77 -6.71
N ILE A 123 -15.73 -25.46 -6.28
CA ILE A 123 -16.09 -25.32 -4.86
C ILE A 123 -16.76 -26.63 -4.44
N GLU A 124 -16.29 -27.24 -3.37
CA GLU A 124 -16.81 -28.51 -2.87
C GLU A 124 -17.22 -28.38 -1.42
N ASN A 125 -18.47 -28.75 -1.12
CA ASN A 125 -18.96 -28.86 0.26
C ASN A 125 -18.69 -30.29 0.77
N LYS A 126 -17.70 -30.42 1.65
CA LYS A 126 -17.33 -31.72 2.27
C LYS A 126 -18.10 -32.02 3.58
N SER A 127 -18.96 -31.11 3.99
CA SER A 127 -19.76 -31.32 5.22
C SER A 127 -21.00 -32.20 5.01
N GLY A 128 -21.54 -32.72 6.10
CA GLY A 128 -22.79 -33.47 6.12
C GLY A 128 -24.05 -32.61 6.00
N SER A 129 -23.92 -31.28 6.00
CA SER A 129 -24.99 -30.27 5.90
C SER A 129 -24.86 -29.42 4.64
N ALA A 130 -25.94 -28.81 4.19
CA ALA A 130 -25.89 -27.83 3.15
C ALA A 130 -25.08 -26.60 3.62
N ALA A 131 -24.29 -26.04 2.73
CA ALA A 131 -23.46 -24.86 2.99
C ALA A 131 -23.96 -23.68 2.17
N ARG A 132 -24.18 -22.53 2.81
CA ARG A 132 -24.54 -21.26 2.18
C ARG A 132 -23.34 -20.33 2.16
N LEU A 133 -23.11 -19.63 1.05
CA LEU A 133 -22.12 -18.58 0.99
C LEU A 133 -22.55 -17.39 1.86
N ALA A 134 -21.89 -17.22 3.00
CA ALA A 134 -22.26 -16.21 4.01
C ALA A 134 -21.60 -14.86 3.77
N ASN A 135 -20.34 -14.87 3.32
CA ASN A 135 -19.60 -13.64 3.02
C ASN A 135 -18.52 -13.88 1.96
N VAL A 136 -18.18 -12.83 1.21
CA VAL A 136 -16.98 -12.75 0.38
C VAL A 136 -16.28 -11.42 0.66
N HIS A 137 -15.08 -11.50 1.18
CA HIS A 137 -14.22 -10.33 1.35
C HIS A 137 -13.25 -10.26 0.17
N ALA A 138 -13.16 -9.08 -0.48
CA ALA A 138 -12.29 -8.83 -1.61
C ALA A 138 -11.26 -7.76 -1.27
N GLU A 139 -10.03 -8.16 -1.04
CA GLU A 139 -8.89 -7.26 -0.85
C GLU A 139 -8.25 -6.99 -2.22
N ARG A 140 -8.33 -5.74 -2.67
CA ARG A 140 -7.74 -5.31 -3.94
C ARG A 140 -6.33 -4.80 -3.71
N HIS A 141 -5.39 -5.34 -4.47
CA HIS A 141 -4.00 -4.89 -4.46
C HIS A 141 -3.72 -3.91 -5.64
N ALA A 142 -4.67 -3.80 -6.58
CA ALA A 142 -4.75 -2.73 -7.57
C ALA A 142 -6.16 -2.14 -7.57
N GLN A 143 -6.29 -0.81 -7.67
CA GLN A 143 -7.58 -0.12 -7.48
C GLN A 143 -8.56 -0.35 -8.63
N SER A 144 -8.06 -0.58 -9.83
CA SER A 144 -8.86 -0.79 -11.04
C SER A 144 -9.14 -2.27 -11.35
N VAL A 145 -8.94 -3.17 -10.38
CA VAL A 145 -9.25 -4.59 -10.56
C VAL A 145 -10.75 -4.81 -10.66
N GLU A 146 -11.15 -5.48 -11.73
CA GLU A 146 -12.50 -6.02 -11.92
C GLU A 146 -12.43 -7.55 -11.92
N ALA A 147 -13.36 -8.20 -11.22
CA ALA A 147 -13.46 -9.65 -11.20
C ALA A 147 -14.91 -10.09 -11.14
N SER A 148 -15.23 -11.18 -11.83
CA SER A 148 -16.54 -11.81 -11.72
C SER A 148 -16.40 -13.32 -11.64
N ALA A 149 -17.30 -13.96 -10.89
CA ALA A 149 -17.38 -15.40 -10.79
C ALA A 149 -18.85 -15.84 -10.88
N ALA A 150 -19.09 -16.90 -11.68
CA ALA A 150 -20.42 -17.49 -11.80
C ALA A 150 -20.31 -19.00 -11.92
N THR A 151 -21.32 -19.75 -11.44
CA THR A 151 -21.41 -21.19 -11.70
C THR A 151 -21.53 -21.47 -13.19
N LYS A 152 -21.15 -22.65 -13.63
CA LYS A 152 -21.33 -23.10 -15.01
C LYS A 152 -22.79 -23.07 -15.47
N GLY A 153 -23.73 -23.11 -14.54
CA GLY A 153 -25.18 -22.93 -14.78
C GLY A 153 -25.63 -21.49 -14.90
N GLY A 154 -24.71 -20.50 -14.81
CA GLY A 154 -25.01 -19.07 -14.98
C GLY A 154 -25.42 -18.35 -13.70
N THR A 155 -25.40 -19.01 -12.52
CA THR A 155 -25.64 -18.32 -11.23
C THR A 155 -24.43 -17.48 -10.87
N ALA A 156 -24.61 -16.16 -10.82
CA ALA A 156 -23.55 -15.25 -10.36
C ALA A 156 -23.21 -15.54 -8.88
N LEU A 157 -21.91 -15.60 -8.57
CA LEU A 157 -21.41 -15.78 -7.20
C LEU A 157 -20.83 -14.48 -6.66
N LEU A 158 -20.12 -13.75 -7.50
CA LEU A 158 -19.31 -12.61 -7.13
C LEU A 158 -19.21 -11.65 -8.30
N ASP A 159 -19.26 -10.36 -8.02
CA ASP A 159 -18.90 -9.29 -8.94
C ASP A 159 -18.09 -8.24 -8.17
N VAL A 160 -16.86 -7.99 -8.61
CA VAL A 160 -15.95 -6.99 -8.07
C VAL A 160 -15.66 -5.98 -9.16
N SER A 161 -16.03 -4.75 -8.96
CA SER A 161 -15.66 -3.62 -9.83
C SER A 161 -14.68 -2.71 -9.09
N PRO A 162 -14.04 -1.74 -9.74
CA PRO A 162 -13.09 -0.83 -9.10
C PRO A 162 -13.63 -0.10 -7.88
N ARG A 163 -14.95 -0.05 -7.74
CA ARG A 163 -15.61 0.72 -6.69
C ARG A 163 -16.59 -0.06 -5.82
N SER A 164 -16.85 -1.33 -6.12
CA SER A 164 -17.81 -2.15 -5.39
C SER A 164 -17.45 -3.62 -5.48
N ALA A 165 -17.92 -4.40 -4.52
CA ALA A 165 -17.97 -5.84 -4.60
C ALA A 165 -19.35 -6.30 -4.17
N SER A 166 -19.92 -7.27 -4.88
CA SER A 166 -21.18 -7.91 -4.52
C SER A 166 -21.06 -9.43 -4.66
N PHE A 167 -21.80 -10.17 -3.86
CA PHE A 167 -21.83 -11.61 -3.95
C PHE A 167 -23.23 -12.16 -3.70
N ASN A 168 -23.47 -13.37 -4.19
CA ASN A 168 -24.77 -14.03 -4.08
C ASN A 168 -24.89 -14.84 -2.80
N GLN A 169 -25.52 -14.27 -1.79
CA GLN A 169 -25.81 -14.97 -0.52
C GLN A 169 -26.80 -16.14 -0.66
N GLY A 170 -27.58 -16.16 -1.73
CA GLY A 170 -28.47 -17.29 -2.04
C GLY A 170 -27.78 -18.48 -2.66
N PHE A 171 -26.44 -18.43 -2.85
CA PHE A 171 -25.70 -19.58 -3.35
C PHE A 171 -25.52 -20.64 -2.24
N GLU A 172 -26.07 -21.80 -2.49
CA GLU A 172 -26.02 -22.95 -1.58
C GLU A 172 -25.44 -24.16 -2.29
N LEU A 173 -24.64 -24.93 -1.54
CA LEU A 173 -24.14 -26.24 -1.93
C LEU A 173 -24.73 -27.29 -0.99
N ALA A 174 -25.47 -28.24 -1.53
CA ALA A 174 -25.97 -29.39 -0.74
C ALA A 174 -24.80 -30.18 -0.13
N ALA A 175 -25.07 -30.94 0.90
CA ALA A 175 -24.09 -31.80 1.55
C ALA A 175 -23.38 -32.71 0.52
N GLY A 176 -22.05 -32.67 0.49
CA GLY A 176 -21.23 -33.42 -0.45
C GLY A 176 -21.30 -32.99 -1.92
N ALA A 177 -21.96 -31.86 -2.21
CA ALA A 177 -22.05 -31.33 -3.58
C ALA A 177 -20.85 -30.47 -3.96
N SER A 178 -20.62 -30.36 -5.27
CA SER A 178 -19.62 -29.45 -5.85
C SER A 178 -20.23 -28.58 -6.93
N ALA A 179 -19.65 -27.39 -7.15
CA ALA A 179 -19.98 -26.49 -8.24
C ALA A 179 -18.73 -26.07 -9.01
N GLU A 180 -18.78 -26.20 -10.34
CA GLU A 180 -17.80 -25.58 -11.21
C GLU A 180 -18.10 -24.09 -11.36
N VAL A 181 -17.10 -23.24 -11.13
CA VAL A 181 -17.17 -21.79 -11.18
C VAL A 181 -16.29 -21.26 -12.28
N ALA A 182 -16.87 -20.55 -13.22
CA ALA A 182 -16.14 -19.75 -14.19
C ALA A 182 -15.88 -18.37 -13.63
N TRP A 183 -14.72 -17.79 -13.90
CA TRP A 183 -14.32 -16.50 -13.39
C TRP A 183 -13.55 -15.69 -14.41
N SER A 184 -13.55 -14.37 -14.24
CA SER A 184 -12.74 -13.43 -15.01
C SER A 184 -12.17 -12.37 -14.09
N VAL A 185 -10.96 -11.90 -14.38
CA VAL A 185 -10.30 -10.80 -13.69
C VAL A 185 -9.66 -9.90 -14.73
N ALA A 186 -9.70 -8.60 -14.53
CA ALA A 186 -9.03 -7.60 -15.39
C ALA A 186 -8.53 -6.42 -14.55
N VAL A 187 -7.49 -5.74 -15.06
CA VAL A 187 -7.01 -4.45 -14.54
C VAL A 187 -7.33 -3.40 -15.59
N THR A 188 -8.17 -2.44 -15.27
CA THR A 188 -8.74 -1.48 -16.24
C THR A 188 -7.96 -0.17 -16.35
N ASP A 189 -7.17 0.22 -15.33
CA ASP A 189 -6.35 1.42 -15.37
C ASP A 189 -4.97 1.15 -16.01
N ASP A 190 -4.56 2.00 -16.95
CA ASP A 190 -3.31 1.82 -17.70
C ASP A 190 -2.05 1.99 -16.83
N VAL A 191 -2.09 2.83 -15.81
CA VAL A 191 -0.96 3.05 -14.90
C VAL A 191 -0.80 1.85 -13.98
N GLU A 192 -1.88 1.42 -13.31
CA GLU A 192 -1.86 0.25 -12.43
C GLU A 192 -1.52 -1.04 -13.21
N ARG A 193 -1.97 -1.17 -14.45
CA ARG A 193 -1.61 -2.28 -15.34
C ARG A 193 -0.12 -2.30 -15.62
N SER A 194 0.47 -1.14 -15.88
CA SER A 194 1.91 -1.02 -16.12
C SER A 194 2.71 -1.34 -14.86
N GLU A 195 2.25 -0.92 -13.69
CA GLU A 195 2.86 -1.23 -12.40
C GLU A 195 2.76 -2.72 -12.06
N ALA A 196 1.58 -3.32 -12.25
CA ALA A 196 1.37 -4.75 -12.06
C ALA A 196 2.26 -5.59 -12.99
N LEU A 197 2.40 -5.20 -14.26
CA LEU A 197 3.30 -5.86 -15.21
C LEU A 197 4.78 -5.70 -14.81
N SER A 198 5.15 -4.54 -14.27
CA SER A 198 6.51 -4.29 -13.79
C SER A 198 6.81 -5.09 -12.53
N GLY A 199 5.86 -5.15 -11.58
CA GLY A 199 5.94 -5.98 -10.38
C GLY A 199 6.08 -7.47 -10.70
N ALA A 200 5.34 -7.94 -11.68
CA ALA A 200 5.37 -9.33 -12.13
C ALA A 200 6.69 -9.78 -12.77
N LEU A 201 7.46 -8.86 -13.32
CA LEU A 201 8.83 -9.15 -13.80
C LEU A 201 9.79 -9.46 -12.62
N LEU A 202 9.41 -9.09 -11.40
CA LEU A 202 10.19 -9.29 -10.18
C LEU A 202 9.72 -10.52 -9.36
N GLY A 203 8.56 -11.09 -9.69
CA GLY A 203 8.00 -12.26 -8.99
C GLY A 203 6.47 -12.32 -9.07
N PRO A 204 5.82 -13.32 -8.44
CA PRO A 204 4.37 -13.41 -8.36
C PRO A 204 3.80 -12.17 -7.65
N THR A 205 2.80 -11.52 -8.28
CA THR A 205 2.13 -10.34 -7.72
C THR A 205 0.66 -10.68 -7.47
N SER A 206 0.19 -10.43 -6.24
CA SER A 206 -1.23 -10.53 -5.92
C SER A 206 -1.95 -9.26 -6.38
N LEU A 207 -3.00 -9.39 -7.17
CA LEU A 207 -3.84 -8.27 -7.62
C LEU A 207 -5.14 -8.18 -6.82
N LEU A 208 -5.64 -9.32 -6.38
CA LEU A 208 -6.91 -9.45 -5.66
C LEU A 208 -6.83 -10.65 -4.73
N THR A 209 -7.20 -10.46 -3.48
CA THR A 209 -7.38 -11.53 -2.49
C THR A 209 -8.86 -11.66 -2.20
N LEU A 210 -9.40 -12.86 -2.32
CA LEU A 210 -10.79 -13.17 -2.01
C LEU A 210 -10.84 -14.13 -0.81
N SER A 211 -11.61 -13.76 0.20
CA SER A 211 -11.91 -14.62 1.33
C SER A 211 -13.39 -14.98 1.31
N PHE A 212 -13.70 -16.27 1.34
CA PHE A 212 -15.07 -16.79 1.33
C PHE A 212 -15.41 -17.33 2.70
N THR A 213 -16.58 -16.95 3.21
CA THR A 213 -17.14 -17.51 4.44
C THR A 213 -18.40 -18.27 4.09
N PHE A 214 -18.48 -19.52 4.52
CA PHE A 214 -19.68 -20.35 4.39
C PHE A 214 -20.28 -20.65 5.76
N ALA A 215 -21.60 -20.69 5.85
CA ALA A 215 -22.34 -21.09 7.02
C ALA A 215 -23.21 -22.31 6.70
N ALA A 216 -23.64 -23.06 7.72
CA ALA A 216 -24.66 -24.05 7.52
C ALA A 216 -25.94 -23.39 6.99
N ALA A 217 -26.56 -23.98 5.99
CA ALA A 217 -27.89 -23.56 5.57
C ALA A 217 -28.85 -24.10 6.62
N GLU A 218 -29.24 -23.26 7.58
CA GLU A 218 -30.31 -23.55 8.52
C GLU A 218 -31.64 -23.30 7.81
N ASP A 219 -32.64 -24.14 8.11
CA ASP A 219 -34.03 -23.83 7.79
C ASP A 219 -34.36 -22.48 8.44
N ASP A 220 -34.79 -21.48 7.66
CA ASP A 220 -35.20 -20.19 8.20
C ASP A 220 -36.21 -20.43 9.34
N PRO A 221 -36.00 -19.88 10.54
CA PRO A 221 -37.00 -19.98 11.58
C PRO A 221 -38.29 -19.33 11.09
N GLU A 222 -39.43 -19.97 11.23
CA GLU A 222 -40.77 -19.40 10.96
C GLU A 222 -40.82 -17.98 11.57
N PRO A 223 -41.27 -16.96 10.84
CA PRO A 223 -41.24 -15.57 11.31
C PRO A 223 -42.09 -15.48 12.59
N SER A 224 -41.45 -15.14 13.71
CA SER A 224 -42.14 -14.62 14.91
C SER A 224 -42.96 -13.41 14.43
N GLY A 225 -44.21 -13.27 14.78
CA GLY A 225 -45.19 -12.36 14.20
C GLY A 225 -44.89 -10.86 14.18
N GLU A 226 -43.62 -10.48 14.36
CA GLU A 226 -43.08 -9.14 14.14
C GLU A 226 -41.90 -9.28 13.17
N SER A 227 -41.88 -8.48 12.08
CA SER A 227 -40.80 -8.48 11.13
C SER A 227 -40.35 -7.05 10.88
N ALA A 228 -39.02 -6.84 10.80
CA ALA A 228 -38.49 -5.53 10.48
C ALA A 228 -38.67 -5.20 8.99
N PHE A 229 -39.05 -3.95 8.76
CA PHE A 229 -39.18 -3.37 7.42
C PHE A 229 -38.73 -1.92 7.43
N ALA A 230 -38.44 -1.38 6.25
CA ALA A 230 -38.15 0.03 6.08
C ALA A 230 -39.14 0.67 5.11
N VAL A 231 -39.51 1.92 5.37
CA VAL A 231 -40.38 2.74 4.51
C VAL A 231 -39.61 3.95 4.05
N PHE A 232 -39.51 4.12 2.75
CA PHE A 232 -39.05 5.36 2.15
C PHE A 232 -40.24 6.23 1.77
N SER A 233 -40.25 7.47 2.24
CA SER A 233 -41.20 8.50 1.85
C SER A 233 -40.53 9.55 0.96
N ALA A 234 -41.10 9.80 -0.22
CA ALA A 234 -40.64 10.84 -1.11
C ALA A 234 -41.09 12.25 -0.67
N ASP A 235 -42.05 12.37 0.26
CA ASP A 235 -42.56 13.64 0.78
C ASP A 235 -41.46 14.48 1.43
N ASP A 236 -40.56 13.81 2.16
CA ASP A 236 -39.46 14.44 2.88
C ASP A 236 -38.12 13.71 2.69
N ALA A 237 -38.06 12.80 1.73
CA ALA A 237 -36.87 11.99 1.43
C ALA A 237 -36.35 11.20 2.64
N SER A 238 -37.25 10.72 3.51
CA SER A 238 -36.90 9.98 4.72
C SER A 238 -36.99 8.46 4.49
N LEU A 239 -36.03 7.72 5.06
CA LEU A 239 -36.07 6.29 5.24
C LEU A 239 -36.26 5.97 6.72
N THR A 240 -37.36 5.31 7.07
CA THR A 240 -37.66 4.97 8.48
C THR A 240 -37.75 3.46 8.64
N LEU A 241 -37.06 2.92 9.67
CA LEU A 241 -37.04 1.50 9.99
C LEU A 241 -38.08 1.20 11.09
N TYR A 242 -38.81 0.12 10.90
CA TYR A 242 -39.88 -0.33 11.80
C TYR A 242 -39.72 -1.81 12.14
N ASN A 243 -40.23 -2.19 13.32
CA ASN A 243 -40.40 -3.57 13.73
C ASN A 243 -41.86 -3.81 14.16
N ARG A 244 -42.69 -4.21 13.18
CA ARG A 244 -44.16 -4.37 13.39
C ARG A 244 -44.69 -5.59 12.62
N ALA A 245 -45.84 -6.08 13.08
CA ALA A 245 -46.48 -7.26 12.50
C ALA A 245 -46.86 -7.10 11.00
N GLU A 246 -47.15 -5.88 10.53
CA GLU A 246 -47.58 -5.65 9.16
C GLU A 246 -46.86 -4.40 8.56
N ALA A 247 -46.24 -4.60 7.42
CA ALA A 247 -45.69 -3.52 6.62
C ALA A 247 -46.80 -2.83 5.81
N PRO A 248 -46.74 -1.49 5.56
CA PRO A 248 -47.73 -0.80 4.73
C PRO A 248 -47.62 -1.23 3.27
N VAL A 249 -48.70 -0.98 2.51
CA VAL A 249 -48.69 -1.17 1.06
C VAL A 249 -48.05 0.05 0.41
N GLU A 250 -47.18 -0.15 -0.58
CA GLU A 250 -46.61 0.95 -1.37
C GLU A 250 -47.67 1.86 -1.98
N GLY A 251 -47.42 3.17 -1.99
CA GLY A 251 -48.33 4.19 -2.49
C GLY A 251 -49.50 4.52 -1.56
N THR A 252 -49.53 3.96 -0.32
CA THR A 252 -50.56 4.28 0.67
C THR A 252 -50.04 5.21 1.76
N ALA A 253 -50.93 5.89 2.43
CA ALA A 253 -50.59 6.73 3.58
C ALA A 253 -50.18 5.83 4.78
N PHE A 254 -49.03 6.09 5.36
CA PHE A 254 -48.54 5.43 6.54
C PHE A 254 -47.96 6.44 7.52
N LEU A 255 -48.52 6.49 8.74
CA LEU A 255 -48.11 7.43 9.78
C LEU A 255 -47.99 8.90 9.33
N GLY A 256 -48.94 9.33 8.43
CA GLY A 256 -49.03 10.71 7.98
C GLY A 256 -48.20 11.06 6.75
N LYS A 257 -47.45 10.11 6.20
CA LYS A 257 -46.67 10.26 4.95
C LYS A 257 -47.04 9.20 3.93
N GLU A 258 -46.70 9.39 2.68
CA GLU A 258 -46.83 8.34 1.65
C GLU A 258 -45.68 7.29 1.84
N ALA A 259 -46.04 6.02 1.92
CA ALA A 259 -45.11 4.90 1.83
C ALA A 259 -44.70 4.69 0.35
N THR A 260 -43.81 5.51 -0.17
CA THR A 260 -43.42 5.49 -1.59
C THR A 260 -42.69 4.20 -1.97
N ARG A 261 -41.91 3.64 -1.07
CA ARG A 261 -41.29 2.30 -1.16
C ARG A 261 -41.33 1.61 0.17
N VAL A 262 -41.51 0.30 0.14
CA VAL A 262 -41.51 -0.57 1.34
C VAL A 262 -40.56 -1.74 1.16
N TYR A 263 -39.63 -1.90 2.07
CA TYR A 263 -38.62 -2.95 2.04
C TYR A 263 -38.83 -3.87 3.23
N THR A 264 -39.16 -5.13 2.96
CA THR A 264 -39.37 -6.16 3.99
C THR A 264 -38.16 -7.10 4.08
N GLY A 265 -38.05 -7.82 5.19
CA GLY A 265 -36.99 -8.81 5.40
C GLY A 265 -35.59 -8.18 5.50
N ILE A 266 -35.49 -6.91 5.90
CA ILE A 266 -34.23 -6.15 5.98
C ILE A 266 -33.23 -6.78 6.98
N GLU A 267 -33.71 -7.50 7.98
CA GLU A 267 -32.88 -8.20 8.95
C GLU A 267 -32.07 -9.34 8.35
N ASN A 268 -32.56 -9.93 7.26
CA ASN A 268 -31.95 -11.05 6.57
C ASN A 268 -31.09 -10.61 5.37
N SER A 269 -31.05 -9.31 5.07
CA SER A 269 -30.21 -8.76 4.00
C SER A 269 -28.74 -8.85 4.41
N ARG A 270 -27.96 -9.71 3.75
CA ARG A 270 -26.55 -9.97 4.12
C ARG A 270 -25.53 -9.38 3.14
N SER A 271 -25.93 -8.98 1.94
CA SER A 271 -24.96 -8.61 0.88
C SER A 271 -25.40 -7.48 -0.05
N THR A 272 -26.62 -6.99 0.07
CA THR A 272 -27.13 -5.94 -0.82
C THR A 272 -27.80 -4.88 0.00
N GLN A 273 -27.66 -3.63 -0.43
CA GLN A 273 -28.42 -2.51 0.10
C GLN A 273 -29.91 -2.75 -0.16
N PRO A 274 -30.76 -2.85 0.86
CA PRO A 274 -32.18 -3.15 0.65
C PRO A 274 -32.91 -2.09 -0.19
N TRP A 275 -32.50 -0.81 -0.08
CA TRP A 275 -33.12 0.36 -0.70
C TRP A 275 -32.25 1.02 -1.77
N ASN A 276 -31.47 0.23 -2.54
CA ASN A 276 -30.57 0.73 -3.57
C ASN A 276 -31.26 1.57 -4.66
N ASP A 277 -32.53 1.28 -4.97
CA ASP A 277 -33.33 2.01 -5.97
C ASP A 277 -33.67 3.46 -5.57
N VAL A 278 -33.57 3.80 -4.29
CA VAL A 278 -33.81 5.16 -3.77
C VAL A 278 -32.60 5.77 -3.05
N ALA A 279 -31.47 5.10 -3.02
CA ALA A 279 -30.29 5.46 -2.22
C ALA A 279 -29.90 6.94 -2.36
N GLU A 280 -29.77 7.43 -3.60
CA GLU A 280 -29.38 8.82 -3.88
C GLU A 280 -30.43 9.86 -3.41
N ARG A 281 -31.65 9.43 -3.15
CA ARG A 281 -32.78 10.27 -2.73
C ARG A 281 -32.94 10.35 -1.23
N ILE A 282 -32.33 9.42 -0.46
CA ILE A 282 -32.46 9.37 1.01
C ILE A 282 -31.71 10.57 1.60
N ALA A 283 -32.44 11.48 2.23
CA ALA A 283 -31.89 12.65 2.93
C ALA A 283 -31.79 12.44 4.45
N SER A 284 -32.66 11.60 5.01
CA SER A 284 -32.65 11.27 6.42
C SER A 284 -32.97 9.79 6.68
N VAL A 285 -32.39 9.27 7.75
CA VAL A 285 -32.64 7.91 8.25
C VAL A 285 -32.99 7.96 9.71
N SER A 286 -34.03 7.17 10.11
CA SER A 286 -34.41 7.00 11.51
C SER A 286 -34.92 5.61 11.82
N VAL A 287 -34.82 5.20 13.08
CA VAL A 287 -35.40 3.96 13.62
C VAL A 287 -36.61 4.35 14.48
N ALA A 288 -37.80 3.94 14.06
CA ALA A 288 -39.04 4.29 14.75
C ALA A 288 -39.39 3.32 15.89
N ASP A 289 -39.09 2.05 15.72
CA ASP A 289 -39.39 1.00 16.69
C ASP A 289 -38.09 0.27 17.09
N ALA A 290 -37.95 -0.07 18.36
CA ALA A 290 -36.85 -0.91 18.83
C ALA A 290 -37.03 -2.36 18.32
N GLY A 291 -35.89 -3.09 18.28
CA GLY A 291 -35.90 -4.50 17.87
C GLY A 291 -35.72 -4.75 16.38
N VAL A 292 -35.37 -3.73 15.60
CA VAL A 292 -34.80 -3.92 14.25
C VAL A 292 -33.38 -4.47 14.43
N ALA A 293 -33.19 -5.78 14.17
CA ALA A 293 -31.98 -6.52 14.51
C ALA A 293 -31.32 -7.17 13.28
N PRO A 294 -30.63 -6.40 12.43
CA PRO A 294 -30.02 -6.92 11.22
C PRO A 294 -28.83 -7.81 11.52
N LYS A 295 -28.69 -8.90 10.76
CA LYS A 295 -27.51 -9.78 10.80
C LYS A 295 -26.31 -9.20 10.04
N SER A 296 -26.52 -8.12 9.27
CA SER A 296 -25.49 -7.43 8.48
C SER A 296 -25.90 -5.99 8.25
N LEU A 297 -24.96 -5.06 8.38
CA LEU A 297 -25.09 -3.66 8.02
C LEU A 297 -24.35 -3.35 6.70
N TYR A 298 -23.98 -4.39 5.96
CA TYR A 298 -23.26 -4.26 4.71
C TYR A 298 -23.97 -3.33 3.75
N ALA A 299 -23.27 -2.25 3.33
CA ALA A 299 -23.72 -1.29 2.34
C ALA A 299 -25.08 -0.61 2.63
N TRP A 300 -25.57 -0.58 3.87
CA TRP A 300 -26.92 -0.09 4.19
C TRP A 300 -27.19 1.31 3.64
N PHE A 301 -26.23 2.23 3.74
CA PHE A 301 -26.35 3.60 3.24
C PHE A 301 -25.33 3.90 2.14
N PHE A 302 -24.89 2.86 1.42
CA PHE A 302 -23.99 3.01 0.29
C PHE A 302 -24.59 3.92 -0.78
N GLY A 303 -23.85 4.95 -1.20
CA GLY A 303 -24.30 5.85 -2.26
C GLY A 303 -25.49 6.75 -1.88
N CYS A 304 -25.86 6.84 -0.61
CA CYS A 304 -26.86 7.79 -0.13
C CYS A 304 -26.28 9.22 -0.19
N THR A 305 -26.09 9.73 -1.41
CA THR A 305 -25.39 11.00 -1.67
C THR A 305 -26.11 12.24 -1.17
N SER A 306 -27.41 12.14 -0.86
CA SER A 306 -28.21 13.21 -0.26
C SER A 306 -28.36 13.10 1.26
N LEU A 307 -27.81 12.03 1.87
CA LEU A 307 -27.98 11.75 3.30
C LEU A 307 -27.28 12.81 4.16
N THR A 308 -28.03 13.47 5.02
CA THR A 308 -27.54 14.51 5.96
C THR A 308 -27.84 14.20 7.41
N ASN A 309 -28.95 13.50 7.69
CA ASN A 309 -29.38 13.16 9.04
C ASN A 309 -29.46 11.66 9.24
N VAL A 310 -28.81 11.15 10.28
CA VAL A 310 -28.78 9.73 10.64
C VAL A 310 -29.11 9.59 12.12
N ASP A 311 -30.21 8.90 12.41
CA ASP A 311 -30.58 8.53 13.77
C ASP A 311 -30.84 7.01 13.83
N LEU A 312 -29.87 6.27 14.32
CA LEU A 312 -29.92 4.81 14.45
C LEU A 312 -30.20 4.35 15.89
N ARG A 313 -30.64 5.25 16.75
CA ARG A 313 -31.08 4.87 18.12
C ARG A 313 -32.23 3.89 18.07
N GLY A 314 -32.06 2.75 18.71
CA GLY A 314 -33.04 1.65 18.65
C GLY A 314 -32.73 0.55 17.64
N LEU A 315 -31.71 0.73 16.80
CA LEU A 315 -31.17 -0.36 15.97
C LEU A 315 -30.38 -1.33 16.86
N ASP A 316 -30.73 -2.59 16.82
CA ASP A 316 -29.98 -3.67 17.47
C ASP A 316 -28.93 -4.23 16.50
N ALA A 317 -27.71 -3.73 16.58
CA ALA A 317 -26.61 -4.16 15.73
C ALA A 317 -25.83 -5.35 16.30
N SER A 318 -26.21 -5.88 17.48
CA SER A 318 -25.47 -6.94 18.21
C SER A 318 -25.29 -8.23 17.41
N GLY A 319 -26.22 -8.53 16.50
CA GLY A 319 -26.15 -9.67 15.57
C GLY A 319 -25.41 -9.41 14.27
N ALA A 320 -25.01 -8.15 14.00
CA ALA A 320 -24.40 -7.79 12.72
C ALA A 320 -22.92 -8.22 12.68
N THR A 321 -22.57 -9.00 11.67
CA THR A 321 -21.21 -9.53 11.51
C THR A 321 -20.30 -8.65 10.65
N THR A 322 -20.88 -7.72 9.89
CA THR A 322 -20.15 -6.77 9.03
C THR A 322 -20.84 -5.42 8.96
N MET A 323 -20.06 -4.37 8.94
CA MET A 323 -20.46 -2.98 8.63
C MET A 323 -19.82 -2.50 7.34
N ALA A 324 -19.20 -3.40 6.57
CA ALA A 324 -18.50 -3.00 5.36
C ALA A 324 -19.37 -2.16 4.43
N PHE A 325 -18.82 -1.06 3.90
CA PHE A 325 -19.48 -0.09 3.02
C PHE A 325 -20.70 0.62 3.60
N MET A 326 -20.95 0.55 4.92
CA MET A 326 -22.23 1.02 5.51
C MET A 326 -22.60 2.45 5.09
N PHE A 327 -21.68 3.39 5.14
CA PHE A 327 -21.84 4.79 4.73
C PHE A 327 -20.96 5.16 3.53
N SER A 328 -20.43 4.15 2.82
CA SER A 328 -19.58 4.42 1.67
C SER A 328 -20.32 5.30 0.65
N ARG A 329 -19.67 6.38 0.21
CA ARG A 329 -20.21 7.41 -0.70
C ARG A 329 -21.44 8.19 -0.19
N ALA A 330 -21.71 8.17 1.10
CA ALA A 330 -22.67 9.10 1.70
C ALA A 330 -22.04 10.50 1.76
N SER A 331 -21.87 11.11 0.59
CA SER A 331 -21.02 12.28 0.38
C SER A 331 -21.54 13.58 0.97
N ALA A 332 -22.83 13.67 1.35
CA ALA A 332 -23.41 14.85 1.98
C ALA A 332 -23.40 14.81 3.51
N VAL A 333 -23.13 13.64 4.13
CA VAL A 333 -23.14 13.53 5.59
C VAL A 333 -21.93 14.29 6.18
N GLU A 334 -22.21 15.16 7.15
CA GLU A 334 -21.16 15.96 7.80
C GLU A 334 -20.77 15.41 9.18
N SER A 335 -21.69 14.79 9.89
CA SER A 335 -21.45 14.20 11.20
C SER A 335 -22.28 12.95 11.41
N LEU A 336 -21.71 11.96 12.13
CA LEU A 336 -22.36 10.71 12.49
C LEU A 336 -22.17 10.45 13.97
N ASP A 337 -23.26 10.22 14.69
CA ASP A 337 -23.25 9.65 16.03
C ASP A 337 -23.61 8.16 15.91
N LEU A 338 -22.63 7.31 16.06
CA LEU A 338 -22.76 5.84 15.99
C LEU A 338 -22.39 5.18 17.32
N SER A 339 -22.27 5.99 18.37
CA SER A 339 -21.84 5.55 19.72
C SER A 339 -22.75 4.48 20.33
N MET A 340 -24.03 4.44 19.87
CA MET A 340 -25.02 3.48 20.39
C MET A 340 -24.99 2.12 19.70
N LEU A 341 -24.23 1.92 18.63
CA LEU A 341 -24.22 0.66 17.90
C LEU A 341 -23.39 -0.39 18.64
N ASP A 342 -24.02 -1.51 18.99
CA ASP A 342 -23.31 -2.71 19.47
C ASP A 342 -22.63 -3.40 18.29
N THR A 343 -21.31 -3.25 18.19
CA THR A 343 -20.51 -3.84 17.12
C THR A 343 -19.78 -5.10 17.54
N SER A 344 -20.13 -5.68 18.71
CA SER A 344 -19.41 -6.79 19.34
C SER A 344 -19.37 -8.09 18.53
N SER A 345 -20.24 -8.23 17.52
CA SER A 345 -20.21 -9.35 16.57
C SER A 345 -19.55 -9.02 15.24
N CYS A 346 -19.21 -7.74 14.99
CA CYS A 346 -18.62 -7.33 13.74
C CYS A 346 -17.16 -7.78 13.63
N THR A 347 -16.81 -8.32 12.47
CA THR A 347 -15.45 -8.73 12.13
C THR A 347 -14.88 -7.93 10.97
N ASP A 348 -15.73 -7.23 10.23
CA ASP A 348 -15.36 -6.49 9.01
C ASP A 348 -15.86 -5.03 9.09
N PHE A 349 -14.91 -4.11 9.21
CA PHE A 349 -15.09 -2.66 9.25
C PHE A 349 -14.50 -2.00 7.99
N SER A 350 -14.32 -2.76 6.90
CA SER A 350 -13.76 -2.21 5.68
C SER A 350 -14.72 -1.21 5.02
N ASP A 351 -14.15 -0.14 4.44
CA ASP A 351 -14.88 0.81 3.60
C ASP A 351 -16.09 1.52 4.28
N VAL A 352 -16.24 1.44 5.61
CA VAL A 352 -17.44 1.92 6.33
C VAL A 352 -17.81 3.34 5.93
N PHE A 353 -16.84 4.24 5.83
CA PHE A 353 -17.01 5.66 5.50
C PHE A 353 -16.31 6.04 4.19
N GLN A 354 -15.97 5.08 3.35
CA GLN A 354 -15.26 5.33 2.10
C GLN A 354 -15.98 6.41 1.28
N ASP A 355 -15.25 7.42 0.79
CA ASP A 355 -15.78 8.53 -0.02
C ASP A 355 -16.92 9.36 0.65
N ALA A 356 -17.07 9.29 1.97
CA ALA A 356 -17.91 10.22 2.73
C ALA A 356 -17.19 11.58 2.80
N SER A 357 -17.14 12.25 1.65
CA SER A 357 -16.22 13.38 1.41
C SER A 357 -16.51 14.64 2.23
N SER A 358 -17.74 14.81 2.73
CA SER A 358 -18.15 15.93 3.60
C SER A 358 -18.05 15.61 5.10
N LEU A 359 -17.73 14.34 5.44
CA LEU A 359 -17.66 13.91 6.85
C LEU A 359 -16.58 14.68 7.60
N LYS A 360 -17.00 15.36 8.68
CA LYS A 360 -16.15 16.18 9.57
C LYS A 360 -15.90 15.48 10.91
N SER A 361 -16.88 14.69 11.38
CA SER A 361 -16.78 13.98 12.65
C SER A 361 -17.60 12.69 12.64
N VAL A 362 -17.13 11.69 13.35
CA VAL A 362 -17.84 10.47 13.65
C VAL A 362 -17.58 10.07 15.10
N ASP A 363 -18.64 9.77 15.83
CA ASP A 363 -18.58 9.25 17.20
C ASP A 363 -18.72 7.72 17.17
N MET A 364 -17.69 7.02 17.62
CA MET A 364 -17.60 5.56 17.70
C MET A 364 -17.35 5.07 19.14
N THR A 365 -17.62 5.91 20.15
CA THR A 365 -17.21 5.64 21.54
C THR A 365 -17.79 4.36 22.14
N GLY A 366 -18.92 3.87 21.62
CA GLY A 366 -19.54 2.62 22.08
C GLY A 366 -19.14 1.36 21.31
N TRP A 367 -18.26 1.48 20.33
CA TRP A 367 -17.90 0.33 19.48
C TRP A 367 -17.02 -0.70 20.21
N ASP A 368 -17.39 -1.96 20.11
CA ASP A 368 -16.52 -3.10 20.43
C ASP A 368 -15.97 -3.66 19.12
N THR A 369 -14.72 -3.38 18.83
CA THR A 369 -14.04 -3.84 17.62
C THR A 369 -13.04 -4.97 17.89
N SER A 370 -13.10 -5.60 19.07
CA SER A 370 -12.15 -6.64 19.50
C SER A 370 -12.09 -7.87 18.57
N LYS A 371 -13.17 -8.11 17.81
CA LYS A 371 -13.23 -9.17 16.78
C LYS A 371 -12.91 -8.64 15.37
N GLY A 372 -12.71 -7.35 15.21
CA GLY A 372 -12.43 -6.71 13.93
C GLY A 372 -11.13 -7.21 13.29
N THR A 373 -11.24 -7.87 12.16
CA THR A 373 -10.08 -8.42 11.44
C THR A 373 -9.58 -7.51 10.34
N THR A 374 -10.42 -6.61 9.82
CA THR A 374 -10.06 -5.65 8.77
C THR A 374 -10.65 -4.28 9.04
N PHE A 375 -9.80 -3.26 8.87
CA PHE A 375 -10.13 -1.84 8.87
C PHE A 375 -9.70 -1.19 7.53
N ALA A 376 -9.56 -2.02 6.50
CA ALA A 376 -9.13 -1.54 5.20
C ALA A 376 -10.09 -0.47 4.68
N GLN A 377 -9.54 0.65 4.17
CA GLN A 377 -10.31 1.74 3.56
C GLN A 377 -11.42 2.36 4.44
N MET A 378 -11.42 2.11 5.76
CA MET A 378 -12.50 2.52 6.66
C MET A 378 -12.87 4.00 6.52
N LEU A 379 -11.88 4.88 6.41
CA LEU A 379 -12.02 6.34 6.27
C LEU A 379 -11.44 6.84 4.92
N PHE A 380 -11.39 5.98 3.90
CA PHE A 380 -10.81 6.31 2.61
C PHE A 380 -11.51 7.53 1.98
N ASN A 381 -10.73 8.55 1.59
CA ASN A 381 -11.23 9.81 0.98
C ASN A 381 -12.25 10.61 1.82
N CYS A 382 -12.22 10.51 3.14
CA CYS A 382 -12.94 11.42 4.02
C CYS A 382 -12.26 12.79 4.02
N LYS A 383 -12.41 13.53 2.92
CA LYS A 383 -11.59 14.72 2.61
C LYS A 383 -11.80 15.90 3.54
N SER A 384 -12.98 16.02 4.16
CA SER A 384 -13.33 17.09 5.08
C SER A 384 -13.03 16.79 6.55
N LEU A 385 -12.52 15.58 6.84
CA LEU A 385 -12.20 15.14 8.19
C LEU A 385 -10.92 15.85 8.65
N GLU A 386 -11.06 16.76 9.63
CA GLU A 386 -9.92 17.48 10.20
C GLU A 386 -9.33 16.75 11.41
N HIS A 387 -10.19 16.09 12.18
CA HIS A 387 -9.85 15.30 13.37
C HIS A 387 -10.75 14.08 13.45
N VAL A 388 -10.24 12.98 13.98
CA VAL A 388 -11.02 11.78 14.31
C VAL A 388 -10.44 11.11 15.54
N ASP A 389 -11.32 10.71 16.47
CA ASP A 389 -10.93 9.89 17.61
C ASP A 389 -11.03 8.41 17.25
N LEU A 390 -9.88 7.75 17.18
CA LEU A 390 -9.77 6.32 16.93
C LEU A 390 -9.44 5.53 18.20
N SER A 391 -9.37 6.18 19.36
CA SER A 391 -9.06 5.54 20.63
C SER A 391 -10.07 4.47 21.08
N PRO A 392 -11.36 4.53 20.67
CA PRO A 392 -12.31 3.45 20.99
C PRO A 392 -12.01 2.13 20.28
N LEU A 393 -11.21 2.13 19.21
CA LEU A 393 -11.01 0.94 18.41
C LEU A 393 -10.01 -0.04 19.07
N ASP A 394 -10.46 -1.25 19.43
CA ASP A 394 -9.56 -2.37 19.73
C ASP A 394 -9.13 -3.04 18.43
N THR A 395 -7.88 -2.80 18.04
CA THR A 395 -7.30 -3.30 16.80
C THR A 395 -6.51 -4.61 16.99
N SER A 396 -6.63 -5.27 18.16
CA SER A 396 -5.82 -6.44 18.51
C SER A 396 -6.03 -7.66 17.60
N SER A 397 -7.16 -7.76 16.92
CA SER A 397 -7.47 -8.81 15.94
C SER A 397 -7.20 -8.39 14.50
N ALA A 398 -6.85 -7.13 14.25
CA ALA A 398 -6.68 -6.57 12.91
C ALA A 398 -5.52 -7.24 12.15
N THR A 399 -5.80 -7.62 10.92
CA THR A 399 -4.81 -8.20 9.99
C THR A 399 -4.37 -7.22 8.91
N THR A 400 -5.14 -6.14 8.69
CA THR A 400 -4.82 -5.11 7.70
C THR A 400 -5.39 -3.74 8.07
N PHE A 401 -4.60 -2.69 7.78
CA PHE A 401 -4.97 -1.28 7.83
C PHE A 401 -4.79 -0.61 6.46
N ARG A 402 -4.77 -1.43 5.42
CA ARG A 402 -4.56 -0.94 4.06
C ARG A 402 -5.50 0.21 3.74
N GLN A 403 -4.93 1.37 3.33
CA GLN A 403 -5.68 2.56 2.91
C GLN A 403 -6.69 3.11 3.93
N MET A 404 -6.57 2.78 5.22
CA MET A 404 -7.56 3.12 6.24
C MET A 404 -7.89 4.61 6.27
N LEU A 405 -6.90 5.47 6.14
CA LEU A 405 -7.00 6.93 6.15
C LEU A 405 -6.58 7.56 4.80
N TYR A 406 -6.54 6.77 3.73
CA TYR A 406 -6.12 7.27 2.42
C TYR A 406 -6.93 8.49 1.99
N GLY A 407 -6.25 9.57 1.60
CA GLY A 407 -6.91 10.75 1.04
C GLY A 407 -7.69 11.61 2.02
N CYS A 408 -7.54 11.41 3.34
CA CYS A 408 -8.05 12.32 4.37
C CYS A 408 -7.27 13.64 4.33
N SER A 409 -7.46 14.41 3.26
CA SER A 409 -6.59 15.53 2.91
C SER A 409 -6.62 16.71 3.86
N SER A 410 -7.69 16.85 4.67
CA SER A 410 -7.82 17.90 5.70
C SER A 410 -7.36 17.45 7.08
N LEU A 411 -7.04 16.18 7.29
CA LEU A 411 -6.61 15.63 8.58
C LEU A 411 -5.29 16.28 9.01
N LYS A 412 -5.28 16.93 10.16
CA LYS A 412 -4.13 17.69 10.68
C LYS A 412 -3.30 16.91 11.66
N GLU A 413 -3.96 16.13 12.50
CA GLU A 413 -3.35 15.29 13.51
C GLU A 413 -4.16 14.02 13.70
N ILE A 414 -3.52 12.94 14.15
CA ILE A 414 -4.14 11.66 14.46
C ILE A 414 -3.37 10.97 15.57
N ASP A 415 -4.08 10.48 16.58
CA ASP A 415 -3.52 9.64 17.63
C ASP A 415 -3.73 8.15 17.27
N LEU A 416 -2.63 7.46 17.02
CA LEU A 416 -2.60 6.03 16.73
C LEU A 416 -1.90 5.23 17.83
N SER A 417 -1.57 5.86 18.97
CA SER A 417 -0.82 5.23 20.07
C SER A 417 -1.53 4.03 20.69
N GLY A 418 -2.87 3.98 20.60
CA GLY A 418 -3.69 2.87 21.07
C GLY A 418 -3.71 1.65 20.15
N PHE A 419 -3.20 1.74 18.91
CA PHE A 419 -3.31 0.68 17.91
C PHE A 419 -2.43 -0.50 18.28
N LYS A 420 -3.01 -1.69 18.23
CA LYS A 420 -2.34 -2.98 18.41
C LYS A 420 -2.14 -3.62 17.05
N THR A 421 -0.92 -3.60 16.56
CA THR A 421 -0.62 -3.87 15.15
C THR A 421 0.11 -5.20 14.90
N ALA A 422 0.40 -5.96 15.96
CA ALA A 422 1.22 -7.18 15.90
C ALA A 422 0.74 -8.26 14.91
N ARG A 423 -0.55 -8.26 14.54
CA ARG A 423 -1.14 -9.23 13.60
C ARG A 423 -1.29 -8.66 12.19
N ALA A 424 -1.13 -7.37 12.03
CA ALA A 424 -1.34 -6.69 10.75
C ALA A 424 -0.23 -7.01 9.76
N LYS A 425 -0.61 -7.44 8.57
CA LYS A 425 0.29 -7.78 7.46
C LYS A 425 0.48 -6.62 6.49
N SER A 426 -0.54 -5.78 6.29
CA SER A 426 -0.48 -4.67 5.35
C SER A 426 -0.92 -3.36 5.98
N PHE A 427 -0.07 -2.37 5.77
CA PHE A 427 -0.31 -0.95 6.05
C PHE A 427 -0.24 -0.12 4.77
N ALA A 428 -0.31 -0.79 3.62
CA ALA A 428 -0.16 -0.13 2.33
C ALA A 428 -1.05 1.09 2.20
N SER A 429 -0.46 2.23 1.88
CA SER A 429 -1.15 3.52 1.70
C SER A 429 -2.01 3.97 2.88
N MET A 430 -1.76 3.51 4.12
CA MET A 430 -2.61 3.78 5.28
C MET A 430 -2.89 5.27 5.47
N LEU A 431 -1.88 6.11 5.33
CA LEU A 431 -1.94 7.56 5.49
C LEU A 431 -1.70 8.31 4.16
N ASN A 432 -1.69 7.60 3.03
CA ASN A 432 -1.42 8.20 1.73
C ASN A 432 -2.39 9.35 1.43
N GLY A 433 -1.85 10.51 1.06
CA GLY A 433 -2.65 11.67 0.68
C GLY A 433 -3.26 12.46 1.85
N CYS A 434 -2.87 12.19 3.10
CA CYS A 434 -3.18 13.04 4.25
C CYS A 434 -2.36 14.34 4.15
N ALA A 435 -2.73 15.19 3.19
CA ALA A 435 -1.89 16.30 2.76
C ALA A 435 -1.68 17.39 3.82
N SER A 436 -2.62 17.52 4.76
CA SER A 436 -2.56 18.49 5.86
C SER A 436 -1.96 17.93 7.15
N LEU A 437 -1.64 16.63 7.19
CA LEU A 437 -1.09 15.98 8.39
C LEU A 437 0.29 16.56 8.71
N GLU A 438 0.43 17.18 9.88
CA GLU A 438 1.64 17.88 10.31
C GLU A 438 2.59 16.96 11.07
N ALA A 439 2.02 16.07 11.91
CA ALA A 439 2.74 15.09 12.71
C ALA A 439 1.89 13.85 12.95
N VAL A 440 2.54 12.70 13.13
CA VAL A 440 1.92 11.44 13.54
C VAL A 440 2.95 10.59 14.27
N ASP A 441 2.55 10.01 15.41
CA ASP A 441 3.36 9.05 16.16
C ASP A 441 2.93 7.63 15.83
N VAL A 442 3.82 6.88 15.21
CA VAL A 442 3.68 5.45 14.90
C VAL A 442 4.78 4.61 15.54
N THR A 443 5.53 5.17 16.49
CA THR A 443 6.63 4.47 17.18
C THR A 443 6.16 3.27 17.98
N GLY A 444 4.90 3.28 18.41
CA GLY A 444 4.24 2.18 19.11
C GLY A 444 3.81 1.00 18.24
N PHE A 445 3.95 1.08 16.92
CA PHE A 445 3.52 -0.01 16.02
C PHE A 445 4.45 -1.22 16.15
N ASP A 446 3.86 -2.38 16.38
CA ASP A 446 4.54 -3.68 16.25
C ASP A 446 4.37 -4.17 14.81
N LEU A 447 5.44 -4.12 14.03
CA LEU A 447 5.47 -4.52 12.63
C LEU A 447 5.95 -5.97 12.41
N SER A 448 6.01 -6.80 13.47
CA SER A 448 6.54 -8.16 13.41
C SER A 448 5.80 -9.11 12.44
N SER A 449 4.58 -8.77 12.05
CA SER A 449 3.84 -9.48 11.02
C SER A 449 3.70 -8.70 9.71
N ALA A 450 4.15 -7.45 9.66
CA ALA A 450 4.01 -6.59 8.50
C ALA A 450 4.84 -7.10 7.31
N GLU A 451 4.21 -7.14 6.15
CA GLU A 451 4.81 -7.53 4.89
C GLU A 451 4.86 -6.34 3.90
N ASP A 452 3.91 -5.38 4.04
CA ASP A 452 3.71 -4.30 3.08
C ASP A 452 3.52 -2.94 3.78
N LEU A 453 4.46 -2.02 3.57
CA LEU A 453 4.45 -0.62 3.98
C LEU A 453 4.49 0.33 2.77
N SER A 454 4.09 -0.15 1.59
CA SER A 454 4.10 0.67 0.40
C SER A 454 3.25 1.93 0.56
N MET A 455 3.76 3.07 0.11
CA MET A 455 3.07 4.37 0.11
C MET A 455 2.51 4.79 1.49
N PHE A 456 3.08 4.32 2.61
CA PHE A 456 2.53 4.52 3.95
C PHE A 456 2.22 6.00 4.24
N PHE A 457 3.18 6.90 4.00
CA PHE A 457 3.05 8.36 4.11
C PHE A 457 3.03 9.08 2.76
N PHE A 458 2.78 8.37 1.67
CA PHE A 458 2.89 8.97 0.35
C PHE A 458 2.02 10.24 0.23
N ASN A 459 2.58 11.36 -0.27
CA ASN A 459 1.89 12.64 -0.39
C ASN A 459 1.37 13.27 0.93
N CYS A 460 1.93 12.93 2.10
CA CYS A 460 1.73 13.68 3.34
C CYS A 460 2.53 14.99 3.27
N LYS A 461 2.02 15.95 2.52
CA LYS A 461 2.77 17.15 2.10
C LYS A 461 3.16 18.09 3.23
N SER A 462 2.37 18.13 4.31
CA SER A 462 2.63 18.98 5.48
C SER A 462 3.47 18.29 6.56
N LEU A 463 3.65 16.96 6.46
CA LEU A 463 4.42 16.18 7.43
C LEU A 463 5.86 16.70 7.50
N SER A 464 6.24 17.24 8.66
CA SER A 464 7.54 17.88 8.88
C SER A 464 8.57 16.94 9.47
N GLU A 465 8.12 15.98 10.27
CA GLU A 465 8.90 14.94 10.93
C GLU A 465 8.12 13.63 10.87
N ALA A 466 8.80 12.52 10.67
CA ALA A 466 8.23 11.19 10.69
C ALA A 466 9.20 10.25 11.40
N ASP A 467 8.72 9.55 12.41
CA ASP A 467 9.49 8.56 13.11
C ASP A 467 8.84 7.18 12.89
N LEU A 468 9.59 6.29 12.24
CA LEU A 468 9.24 4.89 12.08
C LEU A 468 10.11 4.00 12.98
N ALA A 469 10.63 4.52 14.10
CA ALA A 469 11.46 3.76 15.04
C ALA A 469 10.69 2.60 15.67
N THR A 470 10.14 1.73 14.82
CA THR A 470 9.31 0.60 15.21
C THR A 470 10.14 -0.67 15.20
N THR A 471 9.83 -1.57 16.12
CA THR A 471 10.46 -2.89 16.17
C THR A 471 9.76 -3.87 15.22
N GLY A 472 10.55 -4.80 14.64
CA GLY A 472 9.95 -5.99 14.03
C GLY A 472 9.74 -5.96 12.51
N MET A 473 10.42 -5.10 11.74
CA MET A 473 10.25 -5.02 10.28
C MET A 473 10.83 -6.19 9.46
N SER A 474 11.34 -7.23 10.09
CA SER A 474 12.07 -8.32 9.41
C SER A 474 11.30 -9.06 8.31
N LYS A 475 9.97 -8.94 8.25
CA LYS A 475 9.14 -9.54 7.20
C LYS A 475 8.72 -8.56 6.11
N VAL A 476 8.98 -7.27 6.28
CA VAL A 476 8.58 -6.25 5.30
C VAL A 476 9.30 -6.48 3.98
N LYS A 477 8.54 -6.55 2.90
CA LYS A 477 9.03 -6.79 1.53
C LYS A 477 9.15 -5.54 0.70
N THR A 478 8.35 -4.51 1.02
CA THR A 478 8.30 -3.29 0.22
C THR A 478 8.17 -2.04 1.08
N LEU A 479 8.97 -1.04 0.74
CA LEU A 479 8.90 0.36 1.16
C LEU A 479 8.65 1.28 -0.05
N TYR A 480 8.05 0.73 -1.12
CA TYR A 480 7.70 1.48 -2.31
C TYR A 480 6.97 2.78 -1.94
N GLY A 481 7.54 3.94 -2.27
CA GLY A 481 6.94 5.25 -2.02
C GLY A 481 6.64 5.58 -0.55
N ALA A 482 7.21 4.86 0.44
CA ALA A 482 6.80 4.97 1.85
C ALA A 482 6.73 6.42 2.36
N PHE A 483 7.66 7.28 1.97
CA PHE A 483 7.72 8.71 2.28
C PHE A 483 7.58 9.58 1.03
N GLY A 484 7.26 9.00 -0.13
CA GLY A 484 7.22 9.73 -1.39
C GLY A 484 6.28 10.94 -1.33
N GLY A 485 6.71 12.09 -1.83
CA GLY A 485 5.90 13.31 -1.85
C GLY A 485 5.71 14.03 -0.51
N CYS A 486 6.39 13.61 0.57
CA CYS A 486 6.42 14.33 1.86
C CYS A 486 7.26 15.61 1.72
N SER A 487 6.71 16.59 1.02
CA SER A 487 7.47 17.77 0.57
C SER A 487 7.88 18.73 1.71
N SER A 488 7.30 18.59 2.91
CA SER A 488 7.72 19.36 4.09
C SER A 488 8.66 18.62 5.02
N LEU A 489 8.90 17.32 4.80
CA LEU A 489 9.76 16.48 5.62
C LEU A 489 11.20 17.01 5.61
N ARG A 490 11.73 17.39 6.79
CA ARG A 490 13.08 17.94 6.95
C ARG A 490 14.09 16.90 7.41
N SER A 491 13.64 16.01 8.27
CA SER A 491 14.42 14.92 8.82
C SER A 491 13.54 13.69 9.03
N VAL A 492 14.15 12.53 9.01
CA VAL A 492 13.53 11.25 9.33
C VAL A 492 14.60 10.35 9.93
N ASP A 493 14.29 9.75 11.08
CA ASP A 493 15.15 8.72 11.65
C ASP A 493 14.70 7.34 11.16
N VAL A 494 15.52 6.74 10.34
CA VAL A 494 15.30 5.40 9.77
C VAL A 494 16.40 4.41 10.22
N SER A 495 17.26 4.82 11.15
CA SER A 495 18.45 4.05 11.56
C SER A 495 18.13 2.73 12.23
N ALA A 496 16.96 2.63 12.89
CA ALA A 496 16.50 1.43 13.60
C ALA A 496 15.69 0.46 12.72
N LEU A 497 15.43 0.78 11.45
CA LEU A 497 14.61 -0.06 10.59
C LEU A 497 15.36 -1.31 10.13
N ASP A 498 14.82 -2.50 10.42
CA ASP A 498 15.28 -3.76 9.84
C ASP A 498 14.74 -3.91 8.41
N VAL A 499 15.53 -3.51 7.44
CA VAL A 499 15.18 -3.55 6.01
C VAL A 499 15.74 -4.76 5.27
N SER A 500 16.30 -5.74 6.00
CA SER A 500 17.02 -6.89 5.45
C SER A 500 16.19 -7.77 4.51
N SER A 501 14.87 -7.75 4.66
CA SER A 501 13.94 -8.47 3.79
C SER A 501 13.32 -7.62 2.68
N VAL A 502 13.57 -6.31 2.66
CA VAL A 502 12.95 -5.38 1.70
C VAL A 502 13.59 -5.53 0.33
N THR A 503 12.77 -5.78 -0.67
CA THR A 503 13.21 -5.93 -2.06
C THR A 503 12.93 -4.70 -2.91
N ASN A 504 11.94 -3.88 -2.54
CA ASN A 504 11.53 -2.73 -3.32
C ASN A 504 11.57 -1.45 -2.47
N PHE A 505 12.47 -0.53 -2.85
CA PHE A 505 12.64 0.80 -2.28
C PHE A 505 12.31 1.92 -3.27
N ALA A 506 11.72 1.57 -4.42
CA ALA A 506 11.42 2.55 -5.45
C ALA A 506 10.55 3.70 -4.88
N TYR A 507 10.85 4.94 -5.28
CA TYR A 507 10.16 6.16 -4.82
C TYR A 507 10.18 6.41 -3.29
N CYS A 508 10.91 5.66 -2.48
CA CYS A 508 10.80 5.67 -1.01
C CYS A 508 10.82 7.08 -0.42
N PHE A 509 11.76 7.95 -0.86
CA PHE A 509 11.86 9.35 -0.44
C PHE A 509 11.67 10.32 -1.62
N SER A 510 11.11 9.87 -2.74
CA SER A 510 10.94 10.70 -3.92
C SER A 510 10.09 11.94 -3.61
N GLY A 511 10.54 13.13 -4.00
CA GLY A 511 9.80 14.36 -3.78
C GLY A 511 9.83 14.93 -2.35
N CYS A 512 10.65 14.38 -1.44
CA CYS A 512 10.91 14.96 -0.13
C CYS A 512 11.79 16.23 -0.29
N SER A 513 11.19 17.27 -0.86
CA SER A 513 11.95 18.43 -1.37
C SER A 513 12.63 19.28 -0.29
N LYS A 514 12.20 19.17 0.98
CA LYS A 514 12.81 19.84 2.13
C LYS A 514 13.71 18.96 2.97
N LEU A 515 13.86 17.67 2.62
CA LEU A 515 14.77 16.76 3.34
C LEU A 515 16.22 17.26 3.19
N GLU A 516 16.88 17.54 4.32
CA GLU A 516 18.21 18.14 4.37
C GLU A 516 19.30 17.09 4.52
N ARG A 517 19.03 16.03 5.29
CA ARG A 517 19.98 14.94 5.60
C ARG A 517 19.28 13.60 5.65
N LEU A 518 19.98 12.55 5.22
CA LEU A 518 19.51 11.17 5.34
C LEU A 518 20.68 10.24 5.63
N ASP A 519 20.60 9.50 6.75
CA ASP A 519 21.61 8.51 7.12
C ASP A 519 20.99 7.10 7.02
N LEU A 520 21.54 6.30 6.09
CA LEU A 520 21.16 4.91 5.86
C LEU A 520 22.25 3.92 6.32
N SER A 521 23.25 4.38 7.09
CA SER A 521 24.37 3.53 7.52
C SER A 521 23.95 2.34 8.40
N GLY A 522 22.79 2.45 9.06
CA GLY A 522 22.20 1.38 9.86
C GLY A 522 21.45 0.32 9.06
N TRP A 523 21.23 0.54 7.76
CA TRP A 523 20.46 -0.38 6.94
C TRP A 523 21.29 -1.58 6.49
N ASP A 524 20.64 -2.76 6.44
CA ASP A 524 21.09 -3.90 5.65
C ASP A 524 20.08 -4.10 4.50
N ALA A 525 20.34 -3.47 3.38
CA ALA A 525 19.46 -3.55 2.21
C ALA A 525 19.93 -4.63 1.21
N SER A 526 20.53 -5.72 1.69
CA SER A 526 21.09 -6.80 0.86
C SER A 526 20.06 -7.54 -0.02
N SER A 527 18.77 -7.47 0.34
CA SER A 527 17.69 -8.02 -0.47
C SER A 527 17.19 -7.08 -1.56
N ALA A 528 17.67 -5.83 -1.64
CA ALA A 528 17.19 -4.82 -2.59
C ALA A 528 17.30 -5.29 -4.05
N ARG A 529 16.26 -5.01 -4.83
CA ARG A 529 16.16 -5.30 -6.27
C ARG A 529 15.83 -4.07 -7.09
N ASP A 530 15.13 -3.12 -6.47
CA ASP A 530 14.65 -1.90 -7.13
C ASP A 530 14.83 -0.69 -6.21
N VAL A 531 15.57 0.32 -6.70
CA VAL A 531 15.81 1.60 -6.04
C VAL A 531 15.50 2.77 -6.99
N ASN A 532 14.68 2.54 -8.02
CA ASN A 532 14.35 3.61 -8.96
C ASN A 532 13.69 4.79 -8.23
N HIS A 533 14.00 6.02 -8.65
CA HIS A 533 13.49 7.25 -8.03
C HIS A 533 13.68 7.36 -6.51
N PHE A 534 14.56 6.59 -5.88
CA PHE A 534 14.69 6.48 -4.41
C PHE A 534 14.74 7.84 -3.71
N LEU A 535 15.60 8.76 -4.16
CA LEU A 535 15.77 10.13 -3.64
C LEU A 535 15.42 11.19 -4.68
N SER A 536 14.68 10.82 -5.73
CA SER A 536 14.34 11.73 -6.81
C SER A 536 13.63 12.98 -6.29
N GLY A 537 14.13 14.18 -6.61
CA GLY A 537 13.49 15.43 -6.20
C GLY A 537 13.72 15.88 -4.76
N CYS A 538 14.66 15.28 -4.02
CA CYS A 538 15.11 15.76 -2.71
C CYS A 538 15.99 17.00 -2.89
N ALA A 539 15.37 18.12 -3.27
CA ALA A 539 16.07 19.30 -3.76
C ALA A 539 16.93 20.01 -2.71
N SER A 540 16.58 19.89 -1.42
CA SER A 540 17.31 20.50 -0.29
C SER A 540 18.34 19.55 0.34
N LEU A 541 18.47 18.31 -0.13
CA LEU A 541 19.39 17.32 0.42
C LEU A 541 20.82 17.80 0.26
N THR A 542 21.53 17.99 1.38
CA THR A 542 22.92 18.43 1.44
C THR A 542 23.87 17.31 1.86
N GLU A 543 23.33 16.30 2.57
CA GLU A 543 24.12 15.19 3.11
C GLU A 543 23.33 13.88 2.99
N VAL A 544 23.95 12.86 2.43
CA VAL A 544 23.39 11.50 2.37
C VAL A 544 24.46 10.46 2.65
N ASN A 545 24.16 9.53 3.56
CA ASN A 545 25.01 8.38 3.84
C ASN A 545 24.36 7.12 3.29
N LEU A 546 24.94 6.55 2.23
CA LEU A 546 24.41 5.38 1.52
C LEU A 546 25.12 4.07 1.88
N THR A 547 25.98 4.04 2.91
CA THR A 547 26.85 2.89 3.20
C THR A 547 26.11 1.62 3.60
N GLY A 548 24.84 1.72 4.06
CA GLY A 548 23.98 0.57 4.37
C GLY A 548 23.24 -0.01 3.16
N LEU A 549 23.32 0.63 1.99
CA LEU A 549 22.71 0.12 0.76
C LEU A 549 23.64 -0.89 0.08
N HIS A 550 23.38 -2.16 0.31
CA HIS A 550 23.99 -3.26 -0.44
C HIS A 550 23.22 -3.43 -1.76
N THR A 551 23.85 -3.06 -2.88
CA THR A 551 23.14 -2.90 -4.16
C THR A 551 23.57 -3.89 -5.24
N GLU A 552 24.23 -4.99 -4.86
CA GLU A 552 24.80 -5.98 -5.78
C GLU A 552 23.74 -6.61 -6.69
N ASP A 553 22.53 -6.79 -6.16
CA ASP A 553 21.40 -7.41 -6.86
C ASP A 553 20.37 -6.41 -7.40
N VAL A 554 20.60 -5.11 -7.22
CA VAL A 554 19.71 -4.07 -7.72
C VAL A 554 19.74 -4.03 -9.25
N THR A 555 18.56 -4.05 -9.86
CA THR A 555 18.43 -4.09 -11.32
C THR A 555 18.06 -2.74 -11.93
N ASP A 556 17.43 -1.82 -11.17
CA ASP A 556 17.01 -0.51 -11.65
C ASP A 556 17.45 0.61 -10.71
N PHE A 557 18.31 1.51 -11.23
CA PHE A 557 18.78 2.75 -10.60
C PHE A 557 18.24 3.99 -11.31
N SER A 558 17.23 3.86 -12.18
CA SER A 558 16.74 5.01 -12.92
C SER A 558 16.27 6.11 -11.97
N TYR A 559 16.69 7.34 -12.26
CA TYR A 559 16.38 8.55 -11.48
C TYR A 559 16.72 8.47 -9.98
N PHE A 560 17.63 7.61 -9.56
CA PHE A 560 17.96 7.33 -8.14
C PHE A 560 18.19 8.59 -7.31
N LEU A 561 19.02 9.54 -7.80
CA LEU A 561 19.32 10.84 -7.18
C LEU A 561 18.89 12.02 -8.08
N TYR A 562 17.93 11.79 -8.96
CA TYR A 562 17.45 12.82 -9.87
C TYR A 562 17.01 14.09 -9.13
N GLY A 563 17.57 15.25 -9.50
CA GLY A 563 17.12 16.54 -8.97
C GLY A 563 17.50 16.83 -7.51
N CYS A 564 18.46 16.11 -6.92
CA CYS A 564 19.11 16.46 -5.65
C CYS A 564 20.02 17.66 -5.85
N LYS A 565 19.41 18.85 -5.93
CA LYS A 565 20.07 20.07 -6.40
C LYS A 565 21.11 20.64 -5.47
N SER A 566 20.95 20.44 -4.15
CA SER A 566 21.78 21.02 -3.10
C SER A 566 22.93 20.09 -2.67
N LEU A 567 22.98 18.85 -3.17
CA LEU A 567 24.02 17.89 -2.79
C LEU A 567 25.34 18.27 -3.48
N GLU A 568 26.35 18.61 -2.67
CA GLU A 568 27.68 19.02 -3.14
C GLU A 568 28.67 17.87 -3.18
N GLU A 569 28.53 16.93 -2.24
CA GLU A 569 29.42 15.76 -2.11
C GLU A 569 28.58 14.47 -2.13
N LEU A 570 29.08 13.44 -2.82
CA LEU A 570 28.43 12.16 -2.94
C LEU A 570 29.44 11.02 -2.85
N ASP A 571 29.27 10.14 -1.85
CA ASP A 571 30.05 8.91 -1.74
C ASP A 571 29.24 7.70 -2.25
N LEU A 572 29.70 7.13 -3.34
CA LEU A 572 29.17 5.91 -3.96
C LEU A 572 30.14 4.73 -3.82
N SER A 573 31.15 4.84 -2.93
CA SER A 573 32.17 3.77 -2.79
C SER A 573 31.60 2.42 -2.36
N GLY A 574 30.47 2.43 -1.65
CA GLY A 574 29.73 1.24 -1.23
C GLY A 574 28.67 0.76 -2.25
N ILE A 575 28.43 1.52 -3.32
CA ILE A 575 27.38 1.17 -4.27
C ILE A 575 27.94 0.27 -5.38
N SER A 576 27.32 -0.89 -5.55
CA SER A 576 27.56 -1.82 -6.66
C SER A 576 26.46 -1.70 -7.71
N THR A 577 26.83 -1.55 -8.97
CA THR A 577 25.89 -1.59 -10.09
C THR A 577 26.04 -2.85 -10.95
N ALA A 578 26.63 -3.90 -10.40
CA ALA A 578 26.92 -5.13 -11.13
C ALA A 578 25.67 -5.84 -11.65
N GLY A 579 24.55 -5.79 -10.90
CA GLY A 579 23.25 -6.34 -11.28
C GLY A 579 22.40 -5.42 -12.16
N ALA A 580 22.80 -4.15 -12.29
CA ALA A 580 21.96 -3.12 -12.87
C ALA A 580 21.76 -3.28 -14.38
N LYS A 581 20.53 -3.04 -14.81
CA LYS A 581 20.11 -3.02 -16.23
C LYS A 581 19.75 -1.62 -16.69
N ASN A 582 19.35 -0.75 -15.76
CA ASN A 582 18.87 0.60 -16.03
C ASN A 582 19.49 1.59 -15.03
N GLY A 583 20.05 2.68 -15.55
CA GLY A 583 20.61 3.80 -14.77
C GLY A 583 20.20 5.15 -15.35
N TYR A 584 19.16 5.17 -16.20
CA TYR A 584 18.73 6.38 -16.90
C TYR A 584 18.40 7.50 -15.91
N GLY A 585 19.03 8.67 -16.14
CA GLY A 585 18.77 9.86 -15.34
C GLY A 585 19.25 9.79 -13.88
N MET A 586 20.03 8.77 -13.49
CA MET A 586 20.46 8.51 -12.11
C MET A 586 20.95 9.77 -11.37
N PHE A 587 21.71 10.62 -12.02
CA PHE A 587 22.29 11.85 -11.45
C PHE A 587 21.81 13.13 -12.14
N SER A 588 20.77 13.04 -12.98
CA SER A 588 20.31 14.23 -13.73
C SER A 588 19.76 15.27 -12.77
N GLY A 589 20.10 16.55 -13.00
CA GLY A 589 19.61 17.67 -12.20
C GLY A 589 20.31 17.89 -10.86
N MET A 590 21.42 17.21 -10.56
CA MET A 590 22.29 17.46 -9.42
C MET A 590 23.22 18.63 -9.77
N THR A 591 22.72 19.85 -9.64
CA THR A 591 23.38 21.04 -10.18
C THR A 591 24.55 21.54 -9.34
N SER A 592 24.59 21.25 -8.05
CA SER A 592 25.63 21.67 -7.11
C SER A 592 26.72 20.62 -6.85
N LEU A 593 26.60 19.42 -7.47
CA LEU A 593 27.54 18.34 -7.22
C LEU A 593 28.97 18.72 -7.62
N ALA A 594 29.83 18.82 -6.62
CA ALA A 594 31.21 19.25 -6.77
C ALA A 594 32.21 18.09 -6.56
N THR A 595 31.86 17.11 -5.76
CA THR A 595 32.75 15.97 -5.47
C THR A 595 31.94 14.66 -5.52
N VAL A 596 32.50 13.64 -6.19
CA VAL A 596 31.95 12.29 -6.18
C VAL A 596 33.05 11.26 -5.95
N ARG A 597 32.80 10.31 -5.04
CA ARG A 597 33.67 9.15 -4.82
C ARG A 597 32.99 7.92 -5.41
N LEU A 598 33.68 7.23 -6.31
CA LEU A 598 33.23 5.97 -6.93
C LEU A 598 34.01 4.81 -6.33
N GLY A 599 33.31 3.69 -6.09
CA GLY A 599 33.94 2.44 -5.65
C GLY A 599 34.28 1.50 -6.80
N ALA A 600 35.03 0.45 -6.51
CA ALA A 600 35.39 -0.59 -7.48
C ALA A 600 34.16 -1.39 -7.99
N GLY A 601 33.05 -1.42 -7.26
CA GLY A 601 31.81 -2.09 -7.66
C GLY A 601 30.93 -1.23 -8.59
N PHE A 602 31.25 0.05 -8.76
CA PHE A 602 30.43 0.95 -9.56
C PHE A 602 30.79 0.92 -11.05
N SER A 603 29.81 0.76 -11.91
CA SER A 603 29.96 0.83 -13.37
C SER A 603 28.82 1.65 -13.97
N TRP A 604 29.11 2.42 -15.03
CA TRP A 604 28.08 3.16 -15.74
C TRP A 604 27.13 2.23 -16.46
N VAL A 605 25.83 2.39 -16.19
CA VAL A 605 24.75 1.54 -16.73
C VAL A 605 23.72 2.39 -17.44
N GLY A 606 23.27 1.97 -18.59
CA GLY A 606 22.07 2.39 -19.29
C GLY A 606 21.73 3.89 -19.24
N GLY A 607 22.69 4.78 -19.60
CA GLY A 607 22.46 6.24 -19.60
C GLY A 607 22.72 6.96 -18.28
N ALA A 608 23.36 6.27 -17.32
CA ALA A 608 23.93 6.92 -16.14
C ALA A 608 25.23 7.66 -16.52
N TYR A 609 25.32 8.94 -16.19
CA TYR A 609 26.55 9.74 -16.26
C TYR A 609 26.50 10.77 -15.14
N LEU A 610 27.68 11.25 -14.71
CA LEU A 610 27.74 12.41 -13.85
C LEU A 610 27.11 13.64 -14.55
N PRO A 611 26.53 14.58 -13.80
CA PRO A 611 26.04 15.81 -14.39
C PRO A 611 27.18 16.61 -14.98
N LEU A 612 26.91 17.45 -16.00
CA LEU A 612 27.86 18.40 -16.52
C LEU A 612 28.05 19.53 -15.48
N PRO A 613 29.24 19.69 -14.88
CA PRO A 613 29.46 20.79 -13.95
C PRO A 613 29.27 22.14 -14.65
N SER A 614 28.56 23.05 -14.01
CA SER A 614 28.34 24.39 -14.54
C SER A 614 28.73 25.45 -13.53
N ALA A 615 29.24 26.59 -13.98
CA ALA A 615 29.64 27.68 -13.10
C ALA A 615 28.48 28.26 -12.25
N ALA A 616 27.23 28.03 -12.65
CA ALA A 616 26.06 28.43 -11.87
C ALA A 616 25.85 27.54 -10.62
N GLY A 617 26.18 26.25 -10.71
CA GLY A 617 26.06 25.31 -9.61
C GLY A 617 27.36 25.07 -8.87
N VAL A 618 28.48 25.01 -9.61
CA VAL A 618 29.84 24.80 -9.06
C VAL A 618 30.76 25.93 -9.54
N PRO A 619 30.82 27.04 -8.81
CA PRO A 619 31.67 28.17 -9.19
C PRO A 619 33.16 27.77 -9.31
N GLY A 620 33.80 28.15 -10.40
CA GLY A 620 35.22 27.84 -10.67
C GLY A 620 35.44 26.53 -11.45
N THR A 621 34.40 25.81 -11.84
CA THR A 621 34.51 24.63 -12.69
C THR A 621 34.92 24.99 -14.12
N ASP A 622 35.65 24.10 -14.78
CA ASP A 622 35.95 24.14 -16.21
C ASP A 622 35.00 23.24 -17.05
N GLY A 623 33.94 22.75 -16.43
CA GLY A 623 32.96 21.85 -17.05
C GLY A 623 33.41 20.40 -17.16
N LYS A 624 34.42 19.99 -16.40
CA LYS A 624 34.97 18.63 -16.39
C LYS A 624 35.03 18.06 -14.99
N TRP A 625 35.22 16.74 -14.90
CA TRP A 625 35.48 16.00 -13.69
C TRP A 625 36.98 15.65 -13.62
N HIS A 626 37.65 16.05 -12.55
CA HIS A 626 39.07 15.83 -12.33
C HIS A 626 39.30 14.69 -11.34
N SER A 627 39.94 13.62 -11.77
CA SER A 627 40.41 12.56 -10.92
C SER A 627 41.41 13.06 -9.91
N LEU A 628 41.18 12.88 -8.61
CA LEU A 628 42.11 13.32 -7.58
C LEU A 628 43.33 12.40 -7.47
N SER A 629 43.22 11.12 -7.88
CA SER A 629 44.31 10.17 -7.87
C SER A 629 45.27 10.35 -9.02
N SER A 630 44.75 10.63 -10.24
CA SER A 630 45.58 10.73 -11.47
C SER A 630 45.77 12.13 -11.99
N GLY A 631 45.05 13.13 -11.52
CA GLY A 631 45.03 14.50 -12.00
C GLY A 631 44.44 14.69 -13.42
N LYS A 632 43.85 13.65 -14.02
CA LYS A 632 43.23 13.71 -15.34
C LYS A 632 41.83 14.30 -15.29
N ALA A 633 41.50 15.07 -16.35
CA ALA A 633 40.18 15.66 -16.53
C ALA A 633 39.36 14.85 -17.55
N TYR A 634 38.06 14.66 -17.26
CA TYR A 634 37.12 13.87 -18.06
C TYR A 634 35.85 14.67 -18.34
N LEU A 635 35.24 14.45 -19.49
CA LEU A 635 33.81 14.80 -19.66
C LEU A 635 32.93 13.83 -18.86
N PRO A 636 31.71 14.24 -18.50
CA PRO A 636 30.82 13.37 -17.69
C PRO A 636 30.69 11.92 -18.17
N ALA A 637 30.58 11.72 -19.48
CA ALA A 637 30.42 10.39 -20.07
C ALA A 637 31.73 9.58 -20.14
N ASP A 638 32.88 10.23 -19.95
CA ASP A 638 34.21 9.61 -20.07
C ASP A 638 34.86 9.32 -18.71
N VAL A 639 34.16 9.64 -17.60
CA VAL A 639 34.63 9.36 -16.23
C VAL A 639 34.80 7.86 -16.06
N PRO A 640 36.02 7.37 -15.71
CA PRO A 640 36.25 5.96 -15.49
C PRO A 640 35.39 5.39 -14.35
N CYS A 641 35.05 4.11 -14.44
CA CYS A 641 34.35 3.35 -13.41
C CYS A 641 35.03 2.00 -13.17
N GLY A 642 34.57 1.24 -12.15
CA GLY A 642 35.16 -0.04 -11.77
C GLY A 642 36.51 0.10 -11.06
N ILE A 643 36.86 1.30 -10.66
CA ILE A 643 38.06 1.65 -9.88
C ILE A 643 37.66 2.58 -8.74
N GLU A 644 38.35 2.47 -7.61
CA GLU A 644 38.14 3.41 -6.51
C GLU A 644 38.89 4.72 -6.81
N ASP A 645 38.12 5.80 -6.97
CA ASP A 645 38.69 7.15 -7.19
C ASP A 645 37.69 8.22 -6.74
N THR A 646 38.22 9.41 -6.47
CA THR A 646 37.42 10.59 -6.18
C THR A 646 37.58 11.60 -7.31
N TYR A 647 36.46 12.12 -7.78
CA TYR A 647 36.40 13.10 -8.86
C TYR A 647 35.91 14.45 -8.34
N SER A 648 36.59 15.54 -8.69
CA SER A 648 36.20 16.91 -8.37
C SER A 648 35.75 17.62 -9.63
N ALA A 649 34.66 18.36 -9.54
CA ALA A 649 34.24 19.30 -10.60
C ALA A 649 35.09 20.56 -10.66
N LEU A 650 35.97 20.78 -9.68
CA LEU A 650 36.95 21.88 -9.65
C LEU A 650 38.28 21.40 -10.17
N PRO A 651 38.93 22.16 -11.07
CA PRO A 651 40.27 21.84 -11.50
C PRO A 651 41.26 21.90 -10.30
N PRO A 652 42.31 21.08 -10.28
CA PRO A 652 43.33 21.18 -9.27
C PRO A 652 43.92 22.58 -9.24
N ALA A 653 44.10 23.11 -8.02
CA ALA A 653 44.70 24.45 -7.89
C ALA A 653 46.00 24.50 -8.67
N THR A 654 46.06 25.30 -9.70
CA THR A 654 47.31 25.58 -10.40
C THR A 654 48.22 26.26 -9.40
N THR A 655 49.22 25.52 -8.90
CA THR A 655 50.34 26.12 -8.21
C THR A 655 50.99 27.03 -9.26
N ALA A 656 50.71 28.33 -9.19
CA ALA A 656 51.41 29.29 -9.99
C ALA A 656 52.90 29.13 -9.62
N MET A 657 53.63 28.40 -10.45
CA MET A 657 55.06 28.53 -10.48
C MET A 657 55.35 29.98 -10.84
N SER A 658 55.61 30.80 -9.82
CA SER A 658 56.25 32.09 -10.09
C SER A 658 57.57 31.77 -10.79
N GLU A 659 57.65 31.93 -12.09
CA GLU A 659 58.90 32.13 -12.80
C GLU A 659 59.53 33.35 -12.16
N LYS A 660 60.44 33.08 -11.18
CA LYS A 660 61.44 34.04 -10.81
C LYS A 660 62.32 34.22 -12.05
N THR A 661 62.08 35.27 -12.82
CA THR A 661 63.08 35.87 -13.70
C THR A 661 64.34 36.14 -12.84
N VAL A 662 65.33 35.32 -13.03
CA VAL A 662 66.71 35.61 -12.54
C VAL A 662 67.28 36.72 -13.42
N GLU A 663 67.24 37.96 -12.92
CA GLU A 663 68.15 38.99 -13.42
C GLU A 663 69.57 38.72 -12.89
N PRO A 664 70.64 38.90 -13.72
CA PRO A 664 72.00 38.61 -13.29
C PRO A 664 72.53 39.73 -12.36
N GLU A 665 72.91 39.33 -11.13
CA GLU A 665 73.60 40.16 -10.16
C GLU A 665 74.94 40.62 -10.71
N LYS A 666 75.12 41.96 -10.71
CA LYS A 666 76.43 42.55 -10.63
C LYS A 666 76.88 42.72 -9.18
N GLY A 667 78.04 42.13 -8.87
CA GLY A 667 78.62 42.11 -7.53
C GLY A 667 79.06 43.46 -7.00
N GLN A 668 79.17 43.52 -5.69
CA GLN A 668 80.30 44.05 -4.89
C GLN A 668 79.98 43.95 -3.40
N ALA A 669 80.65 43.18 -2.72
CA ALA A 669 81.72 43.26 -1.72
C ALA A 669 81.43 44.09 -0.44
N THR A 670 81.72 43.38 0.66
CA THR A 670 82.27 43.83 1.96
C THR A 670 81.34 44.42 3.00
N GLY A 671 81.48 43.83 4.20
CA GLY A 671 81.31 44.47 5.51
C GLY A 671 80.70 43.66 6.64
N GLU A 672 81.60 43.16 7.40
CA GLU A 672 81.59 42.60 8.75
C GLU A 672 80.56 43.21 9.70
N GLY A 673 80.11 42.37 10.70
CA GLY A 673 79.74 42.91 12.01
C GLY A 673 78.70 42.07 12.75
N GLU A 674 79.19 41.06 13.48
CA GLU A 674 78.90 40.74 14.89
C GLU A 674 77.53 41.03 15.51
N GLU A 675 77.00 39.98 16.02
CA GLU A 675 76.82 39.51 17.43
C GLU A 675 75.51 39.81 18.15
N LYS A 676 75.04 38.74 18.78
CA LYS A 676 74.30 38.63 20.07
C LYS A 676 72.83 39.10 20.06
N GLY A 677 71.93 38.41 20.59
CA GLY A 677 71.83 37.39 21.61
C GLY A 677 70.41 37.26 22.08
N ALA A 678 70.11 36.06 22.45
CA ALA A 678 69.37 35.62 23.60
C ALA A 678 67.94 36.08 23.88
N GLY A 679 67.13 35.07 24.07
CA GLY A 679 66.26 34.92 25.26
C GLY A 679 64.75 35.08 24.97
N GLY A 680 64.06 34.07 24.99
CA GLY A 680 63.49 33.44 26.14
C GLY A 680 62.01 33.63 26.30
N ALA A 681 61.40 32.49 26.54
CA ALA A 681 60.29 32.27 27.42
C ALA A 681 58.87 32.11 26.87
N GLN A 682 58.47 30.88 26.93
CA GLN A 682 57.16 30.30 27.24
C GLN A 682 56.23 31.13 28.15
N LYS A 683 54.92 31.02 27.91
CA LYS A 683 53.83 30.73 28.85
C LYS A 683 52.53 30.72 28.06
N SER A 684 51.81 29.60 27.91
CA SER A 684 50.94 28.84 28.80
C SER A 684 49.86 29.69 29.49
N MET A 685 48.68 29.33 29.25
CA MET A 685 47.50 29.08 30.10
C MET A 685 46.22 29.52 29.37
N LYS A 686 45.28 28.62 29.09
CA LYS A 686 44.24 27.99 29.92
C LYS A 686 43.04 28.87 30.15
N GLU A 687 41.86 28.25 29.78
CA GLU A 687 40.55 28.31 30.45
C GLU A 687 39.78 29.63 30.33
N GLU A 688 38.50 29.70 30.13
CA GLU A 688 37.31 28.93 30.54
C GLU A 688 36.10 29.44 29.75
N ALA A 689 35.26 28.56 29.34
CA ALA A 689 33.84 28.34 29.63
C ALA A 689 32.88 29.54 29.75
N ARG A 690 31.92 29.59 28.83
CA ARG A 690 30.51 29.61 29.16
C ARG A 690 29.68 29.22 27.95
#